data_c4a3b3e83012790e627b892e66aec427
#
_entry.id   c4a3b3e83012790e627b892e66aec427
#
_cell.length_a   1.000
_cell.length_b   1.000
_cell.length_c   1.000
_cell.angle_alpha   90.00
_cell.angle_beta   90.00
_cell.angle_gamma   90.00
#
_symmetry.space_group_name_H-M   'P 1'
#
loop_
_entity.id
_entity.type
_entity.pdbx_description
1 polymer ?
#
loop_
_entity_poly.entity_id
_entity_poly.type
_entity_poly.pdbx_seq_one_letter_code
_entity_poly.pdbx_strand_id
1 'polypeptide(L)'
;MQKMRFFRRCLPLFLAFWLLLAVAGAPFAAYAGESVTVRDGSGQVRYAAPMDPENACPALQSALDTVRSGAYGTCTVTVTPGEYRMTKSAVLASDMTLDLTGVTLLNANAGKGNILISPNRDRTGKDYTGYSALENCTLRGGTLDYAPGNTNGSCLLRLAHCKNVTVDGTAFLNNTDSHHAELAAGYNVRFVNCLFSGQTNQTESSAEALQIDILEKNRHFANFPAYDGTMNQKITVEDCTFQDLICGVGTRNAFAGRYQKGVTIRGNTFRRLQGTAIVCTNYVDAVIEKNTITDCGRGVAYYMCKNSGVTDVFTDGSGKVLGKRNTDCGSRITDNTISVCQTAEMDKPRGMFLYGGKATGKMPAGNYAVYNLTVSGNTITTTGGGITGTDLQNCTLADNRITHTGAAKETTVGILLHGSSGNLIEKNICTALHNGLKCMDASHSNELRSNTVTDSRSSAVCIVDSNGVEVTENTIRTGATNGIFMQRSKKARLLRNTIQAMGHNGICLAEKSTAATGSNRISGCRRYGISSQPGTALTTVGDRLTGNTKGQGIAQGSKNMKFSTIGSTRLVGGRIRRGKYKGKIALQWKAVPGAKQYVLYRRDGSTRGKYRRVVTRTGTRYIDTAPKRGKTAAYRLVAQTKTNGVTAQSPVARAAVRIKG
;
A
#
# COMPACT_ATOMS: atom_id res chain seq x y z
N MET A 1 -18.96 -9.27 48.59
CA MET A 1 -20.12 -9.12 47.73
C MET A 1 -19.82 -8.06 46.68
N GLN A 2 -19.18 -8.46 45.59
CA GLN A 2 -18.99 -7.62 44.38
C GLN A 2 -18.39 -8.50 43.27
N LYS A 3 -19.15 -9.45 42.79
CA LYS A 3 -18.87 -10.26 41.58
C LYS A 3 -20.22 -10.68 41.05
N MET A 4 -20.79 -9.87 40.17
CA MET A 4 -21.88 -10.23 39.26
C MET A 4 -22.45 -8.98 38.60
N ARG A 5 -21.77 -8.44 37.61
CA ARG A 5 -22.35 -7.48 36.63
C ARG A 5 -21.49 -7.37 35.36
N PHE A 6 -21.08 -8.49 34.77
CA PHE A 6 -20.31 -8.48 33.51
C PHE A 6 -20.82 -9.44 32.44
N PHE A 7 -22.05 -9.97 32.59
CA PHE A 7 -22.57 -11.04 31.73
C PHE A 7 -23.85 -10.70 30.96
N ARG A 8 -24.06 -9.46 30.55
CA ARG A 8 -25.28 -9.08 29.80
C ARG A 8 -25.09 -8.27 28.52
N ARG A 9 -23.92 -8.25 27.88
CA ARG A 9 -23.75 -7.54 26.59
C ARG A 9 -23.06 -8.34 25.47
N CYS A 10 -22.84 -9.63 25.61
CA CYS A 10 -22.20 -10.46 24.57
C CYS A 10 -23.10 -11.58 24.02
N LEU A 11 -24.39 -11.57 24.25
CA LEU A 11 -25.28 -12.66 23.86
C LEU A 11 -25.76 -12.69 22.39
N PRO A 12 -25.71 -11.60 21.58
CA PRO A 12 -26.13 -11.71 20.17
C PRO A 12 -25.05 -12.24 19.22
N LEU A 13 -23.76 -12.22 19.60
CA LEU A 13 -22.67 -12.68 18.71
C LEU A 13 -22.38 -14.19 18.83
N PHE A 14 -22.82 -14.84 19.90
CA PHE A 14 -22.59 -16.27 20.10
C PHE A 14 -23.65 -17.17 19.42
N LEU A 15 -24.85 -16.67 19.16
CA LEU A 15 -25.88 -17.45 18.45
C LEU A 15 -25.65 -17.54 16.94
N ALA A 16 -24.97 -16.57 16.31
CA ALA A 16 -24.63 -16.65 14.89
C ALA A 16 -23.47 -17.62 14.61
N PHE A 17 -22.63 -17.91 15.62
CA PHE A 17 -21.49 -18.83 15.47
C PHE A 17 -21.87 -20.31 15.67
N TRP A 18 -22.96 -20.59 16.36
CA TRP A 18 -23.44 -21.96 16.57
C TRP A 18 -24.39 -22.49 15.48
N LEU A 19 -24.98 -21.61 14.66
CA LEU A 19 -25.76 -22.03 13.49
C LEU A 19 -24.90 -22.47 12.30
N LEU A 20 -23.60 -22.15 12.29
CA LEU A 20 -22.64 -22.60 11.25
C LEU A 20 -21.90 -23.90 11.64
N LEU A 21 -22.05 -24.39 12.88
CA LEU A 21 -21.41 -25.62 13.37
C LEU A 21 -22.38 -26.82 13.49
N ALA A 22 -23.66 -26.65 13.18
CA ALA A 22 -24.68 -27.70 13.30
C ALA A 22 -24.98 -28.44 11.97
N VAL A 23 -24.11 -28.29 10.94
CA VAL A 23 -24.26 -29.05 9.67
C VAL A 23 -23.17 -30.14 9.51
N ALA A 24 -22.33 -30.34 10.51
CA ALA A 24 -21.35 -31.43 10.49
C ALA A 24 -21.94 -32.65 11.25
N GLY A 25 -22.69 -33.54 10.59
CA GLY A 25 -23.02 -34.79 11.20
C GLY A 25 -24.32 -35.50 10.83
N ALA A 26 -24.99 -35.18 9.73
CA ALA A 26 -26.04 -36.05 9.22
C ALA A 26 -25.46 -36.94 8.11
N PRO A 27 -25.65 -38.30 8.17
CA PRO A 27 -25.31 -39.13 7.03
C PRO A 27 -26.24 -38.74 5.88
N PHE A 28 -25.64 -38.25 4.78
CA PHE A 28 -26.40 -37.89 3.59
C PHE A 28 -27.06 -39.16 3.06
N ALA A 29 -28.38 -39.19 3.07
CA ALA A 29 -29.14 -40.22 2.36
C ALA A 29 -28.79 -40.11 0.88
N ALA A 30 -28.41 -41.24 0.27
CA ALA A 30 -28.21 -41.33 -1.17
C ALA A 30 -29.47 -40.85 -1.88
N TYR A 31 -29.40 -39.70 -2.55
CA TYR A 31 -30.51 -39.23 -3.36
C TYR A 31 -30.59 -40.12 -4.61
N ALA A 32 -31.64 -40.93 -4.70
CA ALA A 32 -32.00 -41.62 -5.94
C ALA A 32 -32.63 -40.58 -6.87
N GLY A 33 -31.82 -40.09 -7.88
CA GLY A 33 -32.29 -39.11 -8.85
C GLY A 33 -31.13 -38.47 -9.64
N GLU A 34 -31.48 -37.70 -10.65
CA GLU A 34 -30.54 -36.99 -11.53
C GLU A 34 -29.59 -36.13 -10.73
N SER A 35 -28.31 -36.45 -10.75
CA SER A 35 -27.32 -35.76 -9.92
C SER A 35 -26.62 -34.58 -10.65
N VAL A 36 -26.62 -34.56 -11.97
CA VAL A 36 -26.19 -33.41 -12.78
C VAL A 36 -27.18 -33.12 -13.90
N THR A 37 -27.55 -31.85 -14.06
CA THR A 37 -28.55 -31.42 -15.04
C THR A 37 -28.02 -30.19 -15.80
N VAL A 38 -28.19 -30.20 -17.12
CA VAL A 38 -27.93 -29.03 -17.97
C VAL A 38 -29.27 -28.44 -18.44
N ARG A 39 -29.49 -27.18 -18.17
CA ARG A 39 -30.65 -26.40 -18.67
C ARG A 39 -30.17 -25.28 -19.56
N ASP A 40 -30.84 -25.08 -20.70
CA ASP A 40 -30.59 -23.92 -21.56
C ASP A 40 -31.22 -22.62 -21.02
N GLY A 41 -31.05 -21.52 -21.74
CA GLY A 41 -31.59 -20.21 -21.36
C GLY A 41 -33.13 -20.14 -21.33
N SER A 42 -33.85 -21.11 -21.94
CA SER A 42 -35.29 -21.25 -21.82
C SER A 42 -35.75 -22.12 -20.63
N GLY A 43 -34.80 -22.70 -19.91
CA GLY A 43 -35.04 -23.63 -18.79
C GLY A 43 -35.24 -25.08 -19.22
N GLN A 44 -35.18 -25.39 -20.53
CA GLN A 44 -35.34 -26.76 -21.02
C GLN A 44 -34.12 -27.62 -20.66
N VAL A 45 -34.38 -28.84 -20.14
CA VAL A 45 -33.34 -29.83 -19.84
C VAL A 45 -32.74 -30.34 -21.14
N ARG A 46 -31.41 -30.22 -21.28
CA ARG A 46 -30.62 -30.67 -22.44
C ARG A 46 -29.78 -31.91 -22.12
N TYR A 47 -29.49 -32.11 -20.84
CA TYR A 47 -28.79 -33.27 -20.35
C TYR A 47 -29.17 -33.49 -18.87
N ALA A 48 -29.29 -34.76 -18.48
CA ALA A 48 -29.41 -35.16 -17.08
C ALA A 48 -28.81 -36.56 -16.92
N ALA A 49 -28.06 -36.78 -15.84
CA ALA A 49 -27.46 -38.05 -15.51
C ALA A 49 -27.23 -38.19 -13.99
N PRO A 50 -27.27 -39.43 -13.48
CA PRO A 50 -26.81 -39.69 -12.12
C PRO A 50 -25.28 -39.45 -12.04
N MET A 51 -24.84 -38.92 -10.91
CA MET A 51 -23.43 -38.82 -10.57
C MET A 51 -23.03 -39.88 -9.55
N ASP A 52 -22.02 -40.68 -9.91
CA ASP A 52 -21.41 -41.62 -8.96
C ASP A 52 -20.59 -40.81 -7.92
N PRO A 53 -20.93 -40.87 -6.62
CA PRO A 53 -20.16 -40.15 -5.60
C PRO A 53 -18.68 -40.54 -5.54
N GLU A 54 -18.34 -41.78 -5.88
CA GLU A 54 -16.94 -42.25 -5.89
C GLU A 54 -16.17 -41.89 -7.18
N ASN A 55 -16.88 -41.55 -8.26
CA ASN A 55 -16.30 -41.17 -9.54
C ASN A 55 -17.23 -40.22 -10.32
N ALA A 56 -17.31 -38.97 -9.92
CA ALA A 56 -18.23 -38.00 -10.51
C ALA A 56 -17.79 -37.47 -11.88
N CYS A 57 -16.54 -37.66 -12.27
CA CYS A 57 -15.96 -37.04 -13.48
C CYS A 57 -16.70 -37.39 -14.77
N PRO A 58 -17.11 -38.64 -15.07
CA PRO A 58 -17.75 -38.96 -16.35
C PRO A 58 -19.05 -38.19 -16.55
N ALA A 59 -19.92 -38.17 -15.55
CA ALA A 59 -21.24 -37.52 -15.63
C ALA A 59 -21.08 -35.98 -15.72
N LEU A 60 -20.24 -35.40 -14.85
CA LEU A 60 -19.96 -33.96 -14.87
C LEU A 60 -19.31 -33.54 -16.20
N GLN A 61 -18.34 -34.29 -16.72
CA GLN A 61 -17.70 -33.99 -18.00
C GLN A 61 -18.70 -34.06 -19.16
N SER A 62 -19.58 -35.07 -19.18
CA SER A 62 -20.62 -35.18 -20.23
C SER A 62 -21.61 -34.00 -20.19
N ALA A 63 -21.96 -33.53 -19.01
CA ALA A 63 -22.75 -32.31 -18.85
C ALA A 63 -22.02 -31.08 -19.42
N LEU A 64 -20.75 -30.90 -19.07
CA LEU A 64 -19.91 -29.80 -19.59
C LEU A 64 -19.67 -29.90 -21.09
N ASP A 65 -19.54 -31.12 -21.65
CA ASP A 65 -19.40 -31.34 -23.09
C ASP A 65 -20.69 -31.03 -23.85
N THR A 66 -21.86 -31.27 -23.23
CA THR A 66 -23.15 -30.84 -23.75
C THR A 66 -23.21 -29.32 -23.93
N VAL A 67 -22.76 -28.55 -22.93
CA VAL A 67 -22.65 -27.09 -23.04
C VAL A 67 -21.60 -26.72 -24.11
N ARG A 68 -20.43 -27.33 -24.07
CA ARG A 68 -19.36 -27.08 -25.03
C ARG A 68 -19.75 -27.39 -26.49
N SER A 69 -20.79 -28.16 -26.71
CA SER A 69 -21.33 -28.37 -28.06
C SER A 69 -21.72 -27.05 -28.75
N GLY A 70 -22.04 -26.01 -27.98
CA GLY A 70 -22.51 -24.70 -28.47
C GLY A 70 -23.94 -24.74 -29.02
N ALA A 71 -24.58 -25.91 -28.99
CA ALA A 71 -25.90 -26.10 -29.62
C ALA A 71 -27.05 -25.41 -28.87
N TYR A 72 -26.84 -24.99 -27.62
CA TYR A 72 -27.92 -24.56 -26.72
C TYR A 72 -27.75 -23.14 -26.16
N GLY A 73 -26.75 -22.39 -26.63
CA GLY A 73 -26.42 -21.05 -26.12
C GLY A 73 -25.99 -21.09 -24.66
N THR A 74 -26.38 -20.08 -23.90
CA THR A 74 -26.02 -20.02 -22.47
C THR A 74 -26.78 -21.08 -21.66
N CYS A 75 -26.06 -21.85 -20.85
CA CYS A 75 -26.62 -22.96 -20.06
C CYS A 75 -26.34 -22.78 -18.56
N THR A 76 -27.20 -23.42 -17.75
CA THR A 76 -26.93 -23.65 -16.34
C THR A 76 -26.72 -25.15 -16.12
N VAL A 77 -25.57 -25.50 -15.53
CA VAL A 77 -25.22 -26.85 -15.09
C VAL A 77 -25.40 -26.88 -13.58
N THR A 78 -26.34 -27.69 -13.10
CA THR A 78 -26.63 -27.84 -11.66
C THR A 78 -26.27 -29.24 -11.22
N VAL A 79 -25.53 -29.35 -10.12
CA VAL A 79 -25.20 -30.61 -9.47
C VAL A 79 -26.04 -30.73 -8.20
N THR A 80 -26.63 -31.89 -7.96
CA THR A 80 -27.37 -32.16 -6.72
C THR A 80 -26.43 -32.05 -5.51
N PRO A 81 -26.84 -31.39 -4.41
CA PRO A 81 -26.04 -31.32 -3.19
C PRO A 81 -25.53 -32.67 -2.72
N GLY A 82 -24.24 -32.72 -2.35
CA GLY A 82 -23.58 -33.96 -1.94
C GLY A 82 -22.05 -33.84 -2.03
N GLU A 83 -21.36 -34.91 -1.68
CA GLU A 83 -19.92 -35.05 -1.76
C GLU A 83 -19.54 -36.00 -2.90
N TYR A 84 -18.64 -35.59 -3.75
CA TYR A 84 -18.29 -36.30 -4.99
C TYR A 84 -16.78 -36.34 -5.19
N ARG A 85 -16.21 -37.49 -5.47
CA ARG A 85 -14.81 -37.71 -5.73
C ARG A 85 -14.47 -37.45 -7.21
N MET A 86 -13.51 -36.57 -7.45
CA MET A 86 -13.01 -36.20 -8.78
C MET A 86 -11.73 -36.98 -9.07
N THR A 87 -11.82 -38.08 -9.79
CA THR A 87 -10.68 -38.95 -10.14
C THR A 87 -9.89 -38.42 -11.36
N LYS A 88 -10.43 -37.44 -12.08
CA LYS A 88 -9.83 -36.69 -13.19
C LYS A 88 -10.30 -35.24 -13.16
N SER A 89 -9.56 -34.38 -13.82
CA SER A 89 -9.98 -32.98 -13.99
C SER A 89 -11.19 -32.89 -14.92
N ALA A 90 -12.18 -32.09 -14.57
CA ALA A 90 -13.26 -31.72 -15.46
C ALA A 90 -12.93 -30.40 -16.18
N VAL A 91 -13.18 -30.36 -17.49
CA VAL A 91 -12.87 -29.24 -18.37
C VAL A 91 -14.08 -28.36 -18.54
N LEU A 92 -14.00 -27.13 -18.07
CA LEU A 92 -15.08 -26.13 -18.12
C LEU A 92 -15.52 -25.80 -19.55
N ALA A 93 -16.71 -25.23 -19.70
CA ALA A 93 -17.24 -24.76 -20.96
C ALA A 93 -17.53 -23.26 -20.92
N SER A 94 -17.51 -22.62 -22.07
CA SER A 94 -17.92 -21.20 -22.21
C SER A 94 -19.45 -21.06 -22.15
N ASP A 95 -19.91 -19.84 -21.91
CA ASP A 95 -21.34 -19.47 -21.90
C ASP A 95 -22.19 -20.27 -20.92
N MET A 96 -21.68 -20.46 -19.68
CA MET A 96 -22.39 -21.24 -18.67
C MET A 96 -22.32 -20.67 -17.26
N THR A 97 -23.27 -21.14 -16.43
CA THR A 97 -23.15 -21.15 -14.98
C THR A 97 -23.02 -22.59 -14.51
N LEU A 98 -21.93 -22.94 -13.80
CA LEU A 98 -21.81 -24.18 -13.04
C LEU A 98 -22.21 -23.88 -11.60
N ASP A 99 -23.38 -24.37 -11.20
CA ASP A 99 -23.92 -24.19 -9.86
C ASP A 99 -23.60 -25.41 -9.01
N LEU A 100 -22.70 -25.22 -8.06
CA LEU A 100 -22.24 -26.21 -7.10
C LEU A 100 -22.77 -25.93 -5.67
N THR A 101 -23.85 -25.18 -5.53
CA THR A 101 -24.42 -24.87 -4.21
C THR A 101 -24.73 -26.14 -3.42
N GLY A 102 -24.12 -26.30 -2.23
CA GLY A 102 -24.25 -27.50 -1.39
C GLY A 102 -23.45 -28.73 -1.87
N VAL A 103 -22.59 -28.56 -2.88
CA VAL A 103 -21.76 -29.63 -3.45
C VAL A 103 -20.33 -29.52 -2.92
N THR A 104 -19.75 -30.65 -2.54
CA THR A 104 -18.30 -30.78 -2.28
C THR A 104 -17.67 -31.65 -3.37
N LEU A 105 -16.70 -31.11 -4.10
CA LEU A 105 -15.87 -31.87 -5.04
C LEU A 105 -14.51 -32.15 -4.40
N LEU A 106 -14.24 -33.43 -4.11
CA LEU A 106 -12.98 -33.90 -3.52
C LEU A 106 -11.97 -34.23 -4.62
N ASN A 107 -10.77 -33.71 -4.52
CA ASN A 107 -9.68 -34.09 -5.45
C ASN A 107 -9.15 -35.49 -5.14
N ALA A 108 -9.60 -36.47 -5.87
CA ALA A 108 -9.19 -37.87 -5.77
C ALA A 108 -8.34 -38.33 -6.96
N ASN A 109 -7.69 -37.39 -7.69
CA ASN A 109 -6.79 -37.74 -8.77
C ASN A 109 -5.60 -38.57 -8.28
N ALA A 110 -5.30 -39.66 -8.93
CA ALA A 110 -4.15 -40.52 -8.63
C ALA A 110 -2.80 -39.89 -9.01
N GLY A 111 -2.81 -38.84 -9.82
CA GLY A 111 -1.64 -38.08 -10.28
C GLY A 111 -1.83 -36.58 -10.04
N LYS A 112 -0.98 -35.74 -10.61
CA LYS A 112 -1.08 -34.27 -10.53
C LYS A 112 -2.27 -33.75 -11.35
N GLY A 113 -3.48 -33.95 -10.85
CA GLY A 113 -4.72 -33.50 -11.48
C GLY A 113 -5.42 -32.42 -10.67
N ASN A 114 -6.09 -31.53 -11.37
CA ASN A 114 -6.94 -30.48 -10.79
C ASN A 114 -8.37 -31.00 -10.67
N ILE A 115 -9.26 -30.31 -9.94
CA ILE A 115 -10.68 -30.59 -9.98
C ILE A 115 -11.31 -30.01 -11.25
N LEU A 116 -11.15 -28.68 -11.44
CA LEU A 116 -11.70 -27.95 -12.57
C LEU A 116 -10.60 -27.22 -13.33
N ILE A 117 -10.64 -27.27 -14.65
CA ILE A 117 -9.69 -26.58 -15.51
C ILE A 117 -10.40 -25.86 -16.68
N SER A 118 -9.80 -24.78 -17.17
CA SER A 118 -10.15 -24.24 -18.49
C SER A 118 -9.70 -25.19 -19.59
N PRO A 119 -10.31 -25.14 -20.80
CA PRO A 119 -9.79 -25.90 -21.95
C PRO A 119 -8.35 -25.51 -22.27
N ASN A 120 -7.52 -26.48 -22.63
CA ASN A 120 -6.13 -26.25 -23.05
C ASN A 120 -5.95 -26.23 -24.58
N ARG A 121 -6.85 -26.86 -25.32
CA ARG A 121 -6.90 -26.90 -26.80
C ARG A 121 -8.33 -26.89 -27.28
N ASP A 122 -8.55 -26.34 -28.48
CA ASP A 122 -9.85 -26.39 -29.14
C ASP A 122 -10.16 -27.81 -29.66
N ARG A 123 -11.34 -27.99 -30.23
CA ARG A 123 -11.80 -29.31 -30.75
C ARG A 123 -10.96 -29.83 -31.93
N THR A 124 -10.21 -28.95 -32.59
CA THR A 124 -9.31 -29.33 -33.71
C THR A 124 -7.88 -29.64 -33.23
N GLY A 125 -7.63 -29.51 -31.91
CA GLY A 125 -6.32 -29.70 -31.31
C GLY A 125 -5.40 -28.47 -31.39
N LYS A 126 -5.94 -27.31 -31.82
CA LYS A 126 -5.19 -26.06 -31.91
C LYS A 126 -5.10 -25.39 -30.52
N ASP A 127 -3.96 -24.80 -30.26
CA ASP A 127 -3.69 -24.06 -29.04
C ASP A 127 -4.54 -22.78 -28.97
N TYR A 128 -5.04 -22.48 -27.78
CA TYR A 128 -5.69 -21.19 -27.50
C TYR A 128 -4.66 -20.08 -27.37
N THR A 129 -5.07 -18.85 -27.75
CA THR A 129 -4.24 -17.64 -27.64
C THR A 129 -5.05 -16.52 -27.00
N GLY A 130 -4.37 -15.53 -26.43
CA GLY A 130 -5.05 -14.40 -25.80
C GLY A 130 -6.01 -14.86 -24.70
N TYR A 131 -7.30 -14.58 -24.84
CA TYR A 131 -8.35 -14.88 -23.84
C TYR A 131 -9.46 -15.78 -24.43
N SER A 132 -9.13 -16.73 -25.29
CA SER A 132 -10.11 -17.41 -26.15
C SER A 132 -10.48 -18.84 -25.70
N ALA A 133 -9.93 -19.36 -24.59
CA ALA A 133 -10.20 -20.73 -24.18
C ALA A 133 -11.50 -20.90 -23.40
N LEU A 134 -11.79 -19.97 -22.50
CA LEU A 134 -12.98 -20.01 -21.64
C LEU A 134 -13.58 -18.60 -21.55
N GLU A 135 -14.81 -18.45 -22.02
CA GLU A 135 -15.49 -17.17 -22.01
C GLU A 135 -16.86 -17.24 -21.31
N ASN A 136 -17.24 -16.16 -20.62
CA ASN A 136 -18.58 -16.00 -20.01
C ASN A 136 -18.96 -17.19 -19.11
N CYS A 137 -18.08 -17.58 -18.18
CA CYS A 137 -18.29 -18.72 -17.28
C CYS A 137 -18.46 -18.23 -15.85
N THR A 138 -19.48 -18.73 -15.15
CA THR A 138 -19.66 -18.51 -13.72
C THR A 138 -19.57 -19.84 -12.99
N LEU A 139 -18.68 -19.92 -12.00
CA LEU A 139 -18.66 -20.97 -10.99
C LEU A 139 -19.33 -20.39 -9.73
N ARG A 140 -20.43 -21.00 -9.29
CA ARG A 140 -21.23 -20.54 -8.18
C ARG A 140 -21.25 -21.54 -7.03
N GLY A 141 -20.90 -21.07 -5.83
CA GLY A 141 -20.98 -21.85 -4.60
C GLY A 141 -20.08 -23.08 -4.57
N GLY A 142 -20.40 -24.01 -3.69
CA GLY A 142 -19.71 -25.28 -3.54
C GLY A 142 -18.36 -25.22 -2.84
N THR A 143 -17.81 -26.40 -2.63
CA THR A 143 -16.50 -26.62 -2.03
C THR A 143 -15.62 -27.42 -2.99
N LEU A 144 -14.43 -26.93 -3.27
CA LEU A 144 -13.36 -27.68 -3.91
C LEU A 144 -12.35 -28.04 -2.83
N ASP A 145 -12.22 -29.31 -2.51
CA ASP A 145 -11.37 -29.81 -1.41
C ASP A 145 -10.28 -30.74 -1.94
N TYR A 146 -9.11 -30.65 -1.38
CA TYR A 146 -7.97 -31.45 -1.79
C TYR A 146 -8.07 -32.93 -1.40
N ALA A 147 -9.06 -33.30 -0.63
CA ALA A 147 -9.30 -34.60 0.01
C ALA A 147 -8.20 -35.03 1.01
N PRO A 148 -8.57 -35.52 2.19
CA PRO A 148 -7.60 -35.96 3.19
C PRO A 148 -6.65 -37.02 2.64
N GLY A 149 -5.35 -36.86 2.87
CA GLY A 149 -4.31 -37.80 2.44
C GLY A 149 -3.84 -37.67 0.99
N ASN A 150 -4.39 -36.74 0.21
CA ASN A 150 -3.89 -36.43 -1.12
C ASN A 150 -2.64 -35.53 -1.03
N THR A 151 -1.50 -35.96 -1.57
CA THR A 151 -0.21 -35.25 -1.52
C THR A 151 0.30 -34.90 -2.92
N ASN A 152 -0.56 -34.81 -3.92
CA ASN A 152 -0.15 -34.73 -5.33
C ASN A 152 0.29 -33.33 -5.80
N GLY A 153 0.28 -32.30 -4.95
CA GLY A 153 0.80 -30.97 -5.26
C GLY A 153 0.15 -30.31 -6.47
N SER A 154 -1.18 -30.40 -6.62
CA SER A 154 -1.96 -29.81 -7.72
C SER A 154 -2.87 -28.71 -7.23
N CYS A 155 -3.31 -27.82 -8.12
CA CYS A 155 -4.33 -26.82 -7.80
C CYS A 155 -5.72 -27.41 -7.87
N LEU A 156 -6.67 -26.84 -7.14
CA LEU A 156 -8.09 -27.24 -7.22
C LEU A 156 -8.75 -26.68 -8.48
N LEU A 157 -8.49 -25.42 -8.78
CA LEU A 157 -9.00 -24.71 -9.97
C LEU A 157 -7.82 -24.14 -10.77
N ARG A 158 -7.79 -24.38 -12.10
CA ARG A 158 -6.79 -23.79 -12.99
C ARG A 158 -7.43 -23.14 -14.20
N LEU A 159 -7.24 -21.83 -14.34
CA LEU A 159 -7.83 -20.99 -15.39
C LEU A 159 -6.73 -20.39 -16.28
N ALA A 160 -6.76 -20.68 -17.56
CA ALA A 160 -5.85 -20.11 -18.56
C ALA A 160 -6.63 -19.61 -19.77
N HIS A 161 -6.12 -18.56 -20.44
CA HIS A 161 -6.71 -17.98 -21.64
C HIS A 161 -8.21 -17.67 -21.51
N CYS A 162 -8.62 -17.05 -20.40
CA CYS A 162 -10.02 -16.90 -20.08
C CYS A 162 -10.49 -15.43 -20.06
N LYS A 163 -11.79 -15.23 -20.31
CA LYS A 163 -12.41 -13.90 -20.35
C LYS A 163 -13.81 -13.94 -19.75
N ASN A 164 -14.17 -12.91 -18.97
CA ASN A 164 -15.46 -12.80 -18.30
C ASN A 164 -15.79 -14.04 -17.45
N VAL A 165 -14.87 -14.43 -16.58
CA VAL A 165 -15.07 -15.56 -15.66
C VAL A 165 -15.33 -15.02 -14.26
N THR A 166 -16.36 -15.57 -13.60
CA THR A 166 -16.67 -15.26 -12.20
C THR A 166 -16.66 -16.53 -11.37
N VAL A 167 -15.95 -16.51 -10.24
CA VAL A 167 -15.99 -17.51 -9.18
C VAL A 167 -16.62 -16.84 -7.99
N ASP A 168 -17.83 -17.27 -7.61
CA ASP A 168 -18.64 -16.62 -6.59
C ASP A 168 -19.07 -17.60 -5.48
N GLY A 169 -18.69 -17.30 -4.25
CA GLY A 169 -19.09 -18.05 -3.07
C GLY A 169 -18.48 -19.45 -2.96
N THR A 170 -17.41 -19.76 -3.71
CA THR A 170 -16.75 -21.07 -3.68
C THR A 170 -15.74 -21.15 -2.55
N ALA A 171 -15.77 -22.27 -1.80
CA ALA A 171 -14.74 -22.62 -0.81
C ALA A 171 -13.64 -23.48 -1.46
N PHE A 172 -12.38 -23.12 -1.22
CA PHE A 172 -11.18 -23.86 -1.63
C PHE A 172 -10.45 -24.33 -0.37
N LEU A 173 -10.39 -25.63 -0.15
CA LEU A 173 -9.94 -26.20 1.12
C LEU A 173 -8.75 -27.15 0.99
N ASN A 174 -7.93 -27.17 2.05
CA ASN A 174 -6.97 -28.24 2.39
C ASN A 174 -5.90 -28.53 1.33
N ASN A 175 -5.34 -27.52 0.68
CA ASN A 175 -4.21 -27.76 -0.24
C ASN A 175 -2.96 -28.20 0.52
N THR A 176 -2.17 -29.12 -0.07
CA THR A 176 -0.89 -29.59 0.53
C THR A 176 0.29 -28.73 0.13
N ASP A 177 0.72 -28.80 -1.14
CA ASP A 177 2.00 -28.23 -1.62
C ASP A 177 1.86 -27.26 -2.76
N SER A 178 0.64 -26.82 -3.10
CA SER A 178 0.39 -26.03 -4.29
C SER A 178 -0.59 -24.89 -4.00
N HIS A 179 -1.11 -24.30 -5.04
CA HIS A 179 -2.10 -23.23 -4.97
C HIS A 179 -3.52 -23.81 -4.90
N HIS A 180 -4.43 -23.14 -4.22
CA HIS A 180 -5.85 -23.51 -4.28
C HIS A 180 -6.43 -23.18 -5.66
N ALA A 181 -6.09 -22.02 -6.19
CA ALA A 181 -6.47 -21.63 -7.55
C ALA A 181 -5.32 -20.92 -8.26
N GLU A 182 -5.20 -21.17 -9.57
CA GLU A 182 -4.25 -20.51 -10.46
C GLU A 182 -4.96 -19.83 -11.62
N LEU A 183 -4.51 -18.64 -11.97
CA LEU A 183 -5.01 -17.85 -13.10
C LEU A 183 -3.85 -17.33 -13.95
N ALA A 184 -3.92 -17.53 -15.26
CA ALA A 184 -3.02 -16.90 -16.22
C ALA A 184 -3.73 -16.54 -17.52
N ALA A 185 -3.30 -15.48 -18.21
CA ALA A 185 -3.96 -14.94 -19.40
C ALA A 185 -5.47 -14.74 -19.16
N GLY A 186 -5.82 -14.09 -18.07
CA GLY A 186 -7.21 -13.77 -17.70
C GLY A 186 -7.58 -12.32 -18.07
N TYR A 187 -8.76 -12.12 -18.61
CA TYR A 187 -9.35 -10.80 -18.83
C TYR A 187 -10.73 -10.70 -18.18
N ASN A 188 -10.92 -9.74 -17.30
CA ASN A 188 -12.16 -9.57 -16.55
C ASN A 188 -12.56 -10.85 -15.80
N VAL A 189 -11.64 -11.31 -14.91
CA VAL A 189 -11.87 -12.49 -14.06
C VAL A 189 -12.10 -12.02 -12.62
N ARG A 190 -13.10 -12.59 -11.98
CA ARG A 190 -13.53 -12.18 -10.63
C ARG A 190 -13.59 -13.38 -9.69
N PHE A 191 -12.97 -13.24 -8.53
CA PHE A 191 -13.16 -14.10 -7.37
C PHE A 191 -13.88 -13.26 -6.31
N VAL A 192 -15.11 -13.62 -5.98
CA VAL A 192 -15.95 -12.85 -5.04
C VAL A 192 -16.56 -13.77 -3.98
N ASN A 193 -16.64 -13.31 -2.74
CA ASN A 193 -17.21 -14.06 -1.62
C ASN A 193 -16.57 -15.45 -1.39
N CYS A 194 -15.37 -15.71 -1.87
CA CYS A 194 -14.71 -17.01 -1.80
C CYS A 194 -13.99 -17.21 -0.46
N LEU A 195 -13.89 -18.49 -0.06
CA LEU A 195 -13.07 -18.91 1.07
C LEU A 195 -11.85 -19.70 0.56
N PHE A 196 -10.65 -19.29 0.97
CA PHE A 196 -9.40 -20.05 0.79
C PHE A 196 -8.88 -20.44 2.17
N SER A 197 -8.78 -21.72 2.46
CA SER A 197 -8.44 -22.16 3.82
C SER A 197 -7.67 -23.48 3.84
N GLY A 198 -6.73 -23.56 4.77
CA GLY A 198 -6.00 -24.79 5.07
C GLY A 198 -4.91 -25.09 4.04
N GLN A 199 -3.65 -24.94 4.46
CA GLN A 199 -2.49 -25.43 3.75
C GLN A 199 -1.70 -26.35 4.69
N THR A 200 -1.66 -27.64 4.39
CA THR A 200 -1.12 -28.66 5.29
C THR A 200 0.39 -28.75 5.26
N ASN A 201 1.03 -28.49 4.12
CA ASN A 201 2.47 -28.40 4.02
C ASN A 201 2.90 -26.93 4.10
N GLN A 202 3.58 -26.57 5.17
CA GLN A 202 4.03 -25.19 5.45
C GLN A 202 5.52 -24.97 5.17
N THR A 203 6.15 -25.81 4.35
CA THR A 203 7.55 -25.66 3.96
C THR A 203 7.75 -24.81 2.71
N GLU A 204 6.72 -24.58 1.91
CA GLU A 204 6.75 -23.77 0.69
C GLU A 204 6.38 -22.33 0.98
N SER A 205 7.37 -21.50 1.27
CA SER A 205 7.19 -20.10 1.67
C SER A 205 6.65 -19.15 0.58
N SER A 206 6.34 -19.65 -0.60
CA SER A 206 5.84 -18.87 -1.74
C SER A 206 4.58 -19.45 -2.37
N ALA A 207 3.87 -20.34 -1.66
CA ALA A 207 2.62 -20.92 -2.13
C ALA A 207 1.44 -19.95 -1.86
N GLU A 208 1.13 -19.13 -2.84
CA GLU A 208 -0.05 -18.28 -2.82
C GLU A 208 -1.32 -19.12 -2.96
N ALA A 209 -2.35 -18.88 -2.14
CA ALA A 209 -3.61 -19.62 -2.26
C ALA A 209 -4.31 -19.31 -3.60
N LEU A 210 -4.33 -18.05 -4.00
CA LEU A 210 -4.74 -17.62 -5.35
C LEU A 210 -3.53 -17.05 -6.08
N GLN A 211 -2.97 -17.80 -7.02
CA GLN A 211 -1.85 -17.38 -7.84
C GLN A 211 -2.32 -16.73 -9.15
N ILE A 212 -1.78 -15.56 -9.47
CA ILE A 212 -2.07 -14.79 -10.69
C ILE A 212 -0.76 -14.62 -11.44
N ASP A 213 -0.50 -15.45 -12.45
CA ASP A 213 0.79 -15.51 -13.13
C ASP A 213 0.70 -15.30 -14.64
N ILE A 214 1.85 -15.32 -15.30
CA ILE A 214 1.99 -15.37 -16.75
C ILE A 214 2.27 -16.83 -17.14
N LEU A 215 1.66 -17.30 -18.22
CA LEU A 215 1.88 -18.65 -18.78
C LEU A 215 3.35 -18.88 -19.12
N GLU A 216 3.91 -19.99 -18.63
CA GLU A 216 5.29 -20.40 -18.89
C GLU A 216 5.38 -21.90 -19.20
N LYS A 217 5.96 -22.26 -20.34
CA LYS A 217 5.99 -23.62 -20.88
C LYS A 217 6.54 -24.67 -19.90
N ASN A 218 7.58 -24.34 -19.15
CA ASN A 218 8.33 -25.31 -18.37
C ASN A 218 8.10 -25.23 -16.85
N ARG A 219 7.23 -24.32 -16.38
CA ARG A 219 7.00 -24.10 -14.94
C ARG A 219 5.54 -23.95 -14.59
N HIS A 220 4.92 -22.87 -15.08
CA HIS A 220 3.56 -22.51 -14.74
C HIS A 220 2.64 -22.75 -15.91
N PHE A 221 1.57 -23.49 -15.68
CA PHE A 221 0.63 -23.88 -16.74
C PHE A 221 1.26 -24.66 -17.90
N ALA A 222 2.20 -25.57 -17.60
CA ALA A 222 2.96 -26.32 -18.62
C ALA A 222 2.09 -27.00 -19.68
N ASN A 223 0.83 -27.32 -19.42
CA ASN A 223 -0.10 -27.98 -20.32
C ASN A 223 -1.16 -27.05 -20.93
N PHE A 224 -0.96 -25.73 -20.86
CA PHE A 224 -1.91 -24.73 -21.38
C PHE A 224 -1.25 -23.83 -22.44
N PRO A 225 -0.87 -24.36 -23.60
CA PRO A 225 -0.42 -23.51 -24.70
C PRO A 225 -1.59 -22.64 -25.24
N ALA A 226 -1.33 -21.50 -25.93
CA ALA A 226 -0.01 -21.04 -26.31
C ALA A 226 0.64 -20.17 -25.22
N TYR A 227 1.98 -20.19 -25.23
CA TYR A 227 2.79 -19.35 -24.33
C TYR A 227 3.11 -18.03 -25.01
N ASP A 228 2.07 -17.26 -25.32
CA ASP A 228 2.11 -16.05 -26.13
C ASP A 228 2.40 -14.76 -25.31
N GLY A 229 2.62 -14.90 -23.99
CA GLY A 229 2.86 -13.79 -23.08
C GLY A 229 1.65 -12.90 -22.82
N THR A 230 0.46 -13.42 -23.03
CA THR A 230 -0.79 -12.70 -22.69
C THR A 230 -0.82 -12.38 -21.20
N MET A 231 -1.01 -11.11 -20.89
CA MET A 231 -1.04 -10.59 -19.52
C MET A 231 -2.43 -10.71 -18.91
N ASN A 232 -2.50 -10.92 -17.60
CA ASN A 232 -3.77 -10.75 -16.90
C ASN A 232 -4.21 -9.28 -16.89
N GLN A 233 -5.50 -9.04 -17.13
CA GLN A 233 -6.07 -7.70 -17.13
C GLN A 233 -7.45 -7.68 -16.45
N LYS A 234 -7.72 -6.66 -15.65
CA LYS A 234 -9.00 -6.47 -14.95
C LYS A 234 -9.37 -7.67 -14.06
N ILE A 235 -8.45 -8.09 -13.23
CA ILE A 235 -8.71 -9.17 -12.26
C ILE A 235 -9.24 -8.55 -10.97
N THR A 236 -10.30 -9.13 -10.42
CA THR A 236 -10.91 -8.67 -9.16
C THR A 236 -10.93 -9.80 -8.14
N VAL A 237 -10.43 -9.52 -6.93
CA VAL A 237 -10.55 -10.38 -5.75
C VAL A 237 -11.24 -9.53 -4.69
N GLU A 238 -12.48 -9.86 -4.37
CA GLU A 238 -13.36 -9.01 -3.57
C GLU A 238 -14.14 -9.82 -2.53
N ASP A 239 -14.21 -9.30 -1.31
CA ASP A 239 -14.98 -9.86 -0.19
C ASP A 239 -14.67 -11.34 0.09
N CYS A 240 -13.44 -11.77 -0.21
CA CYS A 240 -12.97 -13.13 0.04
C CYS A 240 -12.28 -13.25 1.41
N THR A 241 -12.25 -14.47 1.94
CA THR A 241 -11.52 -14.83 3.15
C THR A 241 -10.36 -15.76 2.81
N PHE A 242 -9.16 -15.41 3.27
CA PHE A 242 -7.93 -16.19 3.19
C PHE A 242 -7.46 -16.49 4.61
N GLN A 243 -7.40 -17.74 5.00
CA GLN A 243 -7.04 -18.10 6.38
C GLN A 243 -6.25 -19.40 6.48
N ASP A 244 -5.37 -19.48 7.49
CA ASP A 244 -4.59 -20.68 7.78
C ASP A 244 -3.77 -21.16 6.56
N LEU A 245 -3.02 -20.21 5.95
CA LEU A 245 -2.28 -20.37 4.71
C LEU A 245 -0.83 -19.92 4.87
N ILE A 246 0.00 -20.21 3.89
CA ILE A 246 1.33 -19.57 3.78
C ILE A 246 1.18 -18.17 3.21
N CYS A 247 0.67 -18.02 2.00
CA CYS A 247 0.40 -16.75 1.35
C CYS A 247 -1.06 -16.67 0.86
N GLY A 248 -1.59 -15.46 0.76
CA GLY A 248 -2.97 -15.25 0.29
C GLY A 248 -3.07 -15.14 -1.22
N VAL A 249 -3.12 -13.91 -1.74
CA VAL A 249 -3.18 -13.63 -3.18
C VAL A 249 -1.81 -13.19 -3.67
N GLY A 250 -1.36 -13.73 -4.82
CA GLY A 250 -0.09 -13.24 -5.32
C GLY A 250 0.32 -13.66 -6.72
N THR A 251 1.46 -13.11 -7.11
CA THR A 251 2.16 -13.39 -8.35
C THR A 251 3.60 -13.78 -8.03
N ARG A 252 4.00 -14.96 -8.45
CA ARG A 252 5.36 -15.47 -8.25
C ARG A 252 6.32 -15.02 -9.33
N ASN A 253 5.87 -15.06 -10.59
CA ASN A 253 6.72 -14.82 -11.76
C ASN A 253 6.68 -13.38 -12.21
N ALA A 254 7.87 -12.77 -12.36
CA ALA A 254 8.05 -11.46 -12.94
C ALA A 254 8.79 -11.58 -14.28
N PHE A 255 8.15 -11.16 -15.34
CA PHE A 255 8.79 -10.99 -16.64
C PHE A 255 8.98 -9.51 -16.94
N ALA A 256 10.18 -9.12 -17.36
CA ALA A 256 10.40 -7.74 -17.79
C ALA A 256 9.47 -7.37 -18.95
N GLY A 257 8.68 -6.32 -18.76
CA GLY A 257 7.73 -5.87 -19.79
C GLY A 257 6.42 -6.64 -19.87
N ARG A 258 6.15 -7.56 -18.93
CA ARG A 258 4.85 -8.20 -18.75
C ARG A 258 4.30 -7.88 -17.36
N TYR A 259 3.09 -7.41 -17.32
CA TYR A 259 2.49 -6.86 -16.12
C TYR A 259 1.11 -7.47 -15.83
N GLN A 260 0.77 -7.57 -14.56
CA GLN A 260 -0.60 -7.83 -14.11
C GLN A 260 -1.32 -6.47 -14.11
N LYS A 261 -2.23 -6.23 -15.05
CA LYS A 261 -2.79 -4.90 -15.30
C LYS A 261 -4.21 -4.74 -14.74
N GLY A 262 -4.43 -3.68 -13.94
CA GLY A 262 -5.75 -3.35 -13.41
C GLY A 262 -6.29 -4.42 -12.45
N VAL A 263 -5.42 -4.97 -11.60
CA VAL A 263 -5.81 -5.93 -10.56
C VAL A 263 -6.41 -5.18 -9.38
N THR A 264 -7.61 -5.57 -8.95
CA THR A 264 -8.29 -5.04 -7.78
C THR A 264 -8.37 -6.11 -6.70
N ILE A 265 -7.81 -5.83 -5.52
CA ILE A 265 -7.90 -6.68 -4.32
C ILE A 265 -8.54 -5.84 -3.23
N ARG A 266 -9.84 -6.08 -2.95
CA ARG A 266 -10.66 -5.18 -2.15
C ARG A 266 -11.58 -5.89 -1.18
N GLY A 267 -11.71 -5.36 0.05
CA GLY A 267 -12.68 -5.84 1.04
C GLY A 267 -12.38 -7.23 1.59
N ASN A 268 -11.20 -7.80 1.30
CA ASN A 268 -10.86 -9.15 1.71
C ASN A 268 -10.39 -9.23 3.16
N THR A 269 -10.59 -10.40 3.77
CA THR A 269 -10.05 -10.74 5.09
C THR A 269 -8.93 -11.76 4.94
N PHE A 270 -7.74 -11.41 5.44
CA PHE A 270 -6.57 -12.30 5.55
C PHE A 270 -6.27 -12.53 7.02
N ARG A 271 -6.18 -13.77 7.46
CA ARG A 271 -5.91 -14.07 8.87
C ARG A 271 -5.10 -15.34 9.07
N ARG A 272 -4.14 -15.27 10.00
CA ARG A 272 -3.23 -16.38 10.35
C ARG A 272 -2.46 -16.94 9.15
N LEU A 273 -1.86 -16.03 8.37
CA LEU A 273 -0.97 -16.41 7.27
C LEU A 273 0.49 -16.37 7.75
N GLN A 274 1.23 -17.45 7.50
CA GLN A 274 2.63 -17.56 7.94
C GLN A 274 3.57 -16.61 7.18
N GLY A 275 3.28 -16.33 5.91
CA GLY A 275 4.04 -15.44 5.04
C GLY A 275 3.31 -14.12 4.75
N THR A 276 3.16 -13.81 3.48
CA THR A 276 2.61 -12.53 2.99
C THR A 276 1.14 -12.65 2.58
N ALA A 277 0.31 -11.74 3.05
CA ALA A 277 -1.12 -11.74 2.69
C ALA A 277 -1.34 -11.42 1.21
N ILE A 278 -0.69 -10.37 0.68
CA ILE A 278 -0.85 -9.93 -0.71
C ILE A 278 0.53 -9.71 -1.34
N VAL A 279 0.82 -10.39 -2.44
CA VAL A 279 2.09 -10.31 -3.19
C VAL A 279 1.86 -9.78 -4.60
N CYS A 280 2.16 -8.51 -4.84
CA CYS A 280 2.00 -7.85 -6.13
C CYS A 280 3.33 -7.81 -6.88
N THR A 281 3.58 -8.76 -7.77
CA THR A 281 4.79 -8.74 -8.60
C THR A 281 4.47 -8.25 -10.01
N ASN A 282 5.09 -7.16 -10.43
CA ASN A 282 4.85 -6.50 -11.72
C ASN A 282 3.38 -6.06 -11.91
N TYR A 283 2.73 -5.55 -10.86
CA TYR A 283 1.39 -4.99 -10.98
C TYR A 283 1.44 -3.55 -11.47
N VAL A 284 0.53 -3.20 -12.38
CA VAL A 284 0.31 -1.82 -12.86
C VAL A 284 -1.19 -1.50 -12.85
N ASP A 285 -1.54 -0.25 -12.63
CA ASP A 285 -2.93 0.21 -12.47
C ASP A 285 -3.69 -0.61 -11.41
N ALA A 286 -3.00 -1.11 -10.39
CA ALA A 286 -3.59 -1.97 -9.37
C ALA A 286 -4.22 -1.19 -8.23
N VAL A 287 -5.26 -1.78 -7.64
CA VAL A 287 -6.00 -1.23 -6.51
C VAL A 287 -6.02 -2.25 -5.38
N ILE A 288 -5.32 -1.96 -4.28
CA ILE A 288 -5.31 -2.79 -3.08
C ILE A 288 -5.93 -1.96 -1.96
N GLU A 289 -7.22 -2.17 -1.67
CA GLU A 289 -7.93 -1.28 -0.75
C GLU A 289 -8.89 -1.99 0.20
N LYS A 290 -9.07 -1.40 1.40
CA LYS A 290 -10.07 -1.83 2.39
C LYS A 290 -9.95 -3.30 2.80
N ASN A 291 -8.76 -3.89 2.70
CA ASN A 291 -8.53 -5.23 3.18
C ASN A 291 -8.21 -5.22 4.68
N THR A 292 -8.65 -6.26 5.37
CA THR A 292 -8.32 -6.54 6.78
C THR A 292 -7.31 -7.67 6.84
N ILE A 293 -6.13 -7.40 7.35
CA ILE A 293 -5.00 -8.35 7.44
C ILE A 293 -4.64 -8.48 8.92
N THR A 294 -4.77 -9.68 9.50
CA THR A 294 -4.50 -9.92 10.92
C THR A 294 -3.70 -11.19 11.13
N ASP A 295 -2.78 -11.15 12.09
CA ASP A 295 -1.95 -12.29 12.48
C ASP A 295 -1.19 -12.91 11.29
N CYS A 296 -0.60 -12.05 10.44
CA CYS A 296 0.16 -12.44 9.27
C CYS A 296 1.63 -12.04 9.42
N GLY A 297 2.53 -12.74 8.71
CA GLY A 297 3.96 -12.40 8.71
C GLY A 297 4.26 -11.08 8.00
N ARG A 298 3.55 -10.80 6.90
CA ARG A 298 3.63 -9.54 6.15
C ARG A 298 2.27 -9.17 5.57
N GLY A 299 1.95 -7.87 5.55
CA GLY A 299 0.72 -7.39 4.97
C GLY A 299 0.76 -7.39 3.44
N VAL A 300 1.39 -6.39 2.85
CA VAL A 300 1.48 -6.24 1.39
C VAL A 300 2.94 -6.21 0.94
N ALA A 301 3.29 -7.00 -0.04
CA ALA A 301 4.54 -6.93 -0.78
C ALA A 301 4.26 -6.44 -2.20
N TYR A 302 4.95 -5.40 -2.64
CA TYR A 302 4.83 -4.84 -3.98
C TYR A 302 6.20 -4.81 -4.65
N TYR A 303 6.37 -5.58 -5.71
CA TYR A 303 7.64 -5.74 -6.40
C TYR A 303 7.56 -5.26 -7.86
N MET A 304 8.55 -4.48 -8.31
CA MET A 304 8.85 -4.30 -9.72
C MET A 304 10.10 -5.10 -10.06
N CYS A 305 9.95 -6.19 -10.80
CA CYS A 305 11.02 -7.12 -11.14
C CYS A 305 11.80 -7.62 -9.91
N LYS A 306 11.22 -8.58 -9.21
CA LYS A 306 11.77 -9.19 -7.99
C LYS A 306 13.21 -9.66 -8.18
N ASN A 307 14.12 -9.24 -7.33
CA ASN A 307 15.55 -9.50 -7.40
C ASN A 307 15.98 -10.92 -6.94
N SER A 308 15.10 -11.90 -6.98
CA SER A 308 15.36 -13.26 -6.49
C SER A 308 15.44 -14.32 -7.59
N GLY A 309 16.15 -14.04 -8.67
CA GLY A 309 16.54 -15.06 -9.67
C GLY A 309 15.44 -15.52 -10.64
N VAL A 310 14.24 -14.99 -10.57
CA VAL A 310 13.11 -15.34 -11.45
C VAL A 310 12.64 -14.12 -12.23
N THR A 311 13.56 -13.37 -12.80
CA THR A 311 13.25 -12.28 -13.72
C THR A 311 13.69 -12.68 -15.11
N ASP A 312 12.83 -13.43 -15.78
CA ASP A 312 13.05 -13.77 -17.15
C ASP A 312 12.56 -12.67 -18.08
N VAL A 313 13.11 -12.66 -19.28
CA VAL A 313 12.67 -11.78 -20.36
C VAL A 313 11.69 -12.57 -21.18
N PHE A 314 10.53 -12.02 -21.43
CA PHE A 314 9.62 -12.63 -22.39
C PHE A 314 10.15 -12.40 -23.82
N THR A 315 10.42 -13.48 -24.54
CA THR A 315 10.95 -13.42 -25.90
C THR A 315 9.95 -14.01 -26.89
N ASP A 316 9.92 -13.49 -28.12
CA ASP A 316 9.26 -14.17 -29.24
C ASP A 316 10.07 -15.40 -29.71
N GLY A 317 9.53 -16.13 -30.68
CA GLY A 317 10.19 -17.32 -31.24
C GLY A 317 11.57 -17.06 -31.88
N SER A 318 11.93 -15.81 -32.17
CA SER A 318 13.23 -15.38 -32.68
C SER A 318 14.23 -15.01 -31.57
N GLY A 319 13.80 -15.04 -30.31
CA GLY A 319 14.59 -14.60 -29.17
C GLY A 319 14.58 -13.08 -28.92
N LYS A 320 13.77 -12.33 -29.67
CA LYS A 320 13.60 -10.89 -29.46
C LYS A 320 12.81 -10.62 -28.17
N VAL A 321 13.34 -9.76 -27.32
CA VAL A 321 12.68 -9.35 -26.07
C VAL A 321 11.40 -8.59 -26.38
N LEU A 322 10.28 -9.13 -25.92
CA LEU A 322 8.98 -8.51 -26.01
C LEU A 322 8.65 -7.82 -24.68
N GLY A 323 8.58 -6.51 -24.71
CA GLY A 323 8.18 -5.74 -23.57
C GLY A 323 9.15 -4.62 -23.23
N LYS A 324 8.62 -3.61 -22.57
CA LYS A 324 9.36 -2.42 -22.16
C LYS A 324 9.35 -2.30 -20.63
N ARG A 325 10.42 -1.69 -20.10
CA ARG A 325 10.47 -1.26 -18.71
C ARG A 325 9.29 -0.32 -18.41
N ASN A 326 8.59 -0.58 -17.31
CA ASN A 326 7.56 0.35 -16.84
C ASN A 326 8.21 1.51 -16.06
N THR A 327 7.76 2.72 -16.33
CA THR A 327 8.16 3.94 -15.63
C THR A 327 7.01 4.59 -14.86
N ASP A 328 5.85 3.95 -14.87
CA ASP A 328 4.67 4.37 -14.13
C ASP A 328 3.86 3.14 -13.71
N CYS A 329 3.70 2.91 -12.42
CA CYS A 329 2.89 1.78 -11.98
C CYS A 329 1.40 2.14 -11.84
N GLY A 330 1.06 3.44 -11.68
CA GLY A 330 -0.32 3.90 -11.54
C GLY A 330 -1.12 3.26 -10.40
N SER A 331 -0.46 2.50 -9.53
CA SER A 331 -1.11 1.66 -8.52
C SER A 331 -1.35 2.40 -7.22
N ARG A 332 -2.32 1.92 -6.44
CA ARG A 332 -2.61 2.45 -5.11
C ARG A 332 -2.84 1.34 -4.08
N ILE A 333 -2.35 1.57 -2.86
CA ILE A 333 -2.55 0.72 -1.67
C ILE A 333 -3.18 1.61 -0.61
N THR A 334 -4.50 1.49 -0.41
CA THR A 334 -5.24 2.49 0.37
C THR A 334 -6.20 1.87 1.38
N ASP A 335 -6.36 2.54 2.53
CA ASP A 335 -7.38 2.25 3.52
C ASP A 335 -7.40 0.80 4.04
N ASN A 336 -6.25 0.11 4.01
CA ASN A 336 -6.13 -1.23 4.55
C ASN A 336 -5.87 -1.19 6.07
N THR A 337 -6.44 -2.13 6.80
CA THR A 337 -6.14 -2.39 8.22
C THR A 337 -5.21 -3.60 8.30
N ILE A 338 -4.00 -3.39 8.80
CA ILE A 338 -2.91 -4.38 8.77
C ILE A 338 -2.38 -4.59 10.18
N SER A 339 -2.42 -5.82 10.67
CA SER A 339 -1.77 -6.26 11.90
C SER A 339 -0.84 -7.42 11.60
N VAL A 340 0.47 -7.22 11.75
CA VAL A 340 1.49 -8.22 11.41
C VAL A 340 2.37 -8.53 12.63
N CYS A 341 2.74 -9.81 12.73
CA CYS A 341 3.56 -10.33 13.81
C CYS A 341 4.61 -11.31 13.26
N GLN A 342 5.54 -11.70 14.11
CA GLN A 342 6.50 -12.76 13.79
C GLN A 342 5.75 -14.09 13.65
N THR A 343 6.11 -14.85 12.63
CA THR A 343 5.56 -16.17 12.34
C THR A 343 6.71 -17.16 12.08
N ALA A 344 6.39 -18.43 11.84
CA ALA A 344 7.41 -19.43 11.50
C ALA A 344 8.13 -19.09 10.18
N GLU A 345 7.42 -18.53 9.20
CA GLU A 345 7.96 -18.17 7.88
C GLU A 345 8.49 -16.73 7.81
N MET A 346 8.26 -15.88 8.82
CA MET A 346 8.61 -14.46 8.80
C MET A 346 9.21 -13.99 10.14
N ASP A 347 10.51 -14.01 10.26
CA ASP A 347 11.25 -13.53 11.45
C ASP A 347 11.24 -12.00 11.56
N LYS A 348 11.07 -11.27 10.45
CA LYS A 348 11.08 -9.80 10.37
C LYS A 348 9.78 -9.28 9.76
N PRO A 349 8.69 -9.26 10.54
CA PRO A 349 7.39 -8.82 10.05
C PRO A 349 7.43 -7.38 9.56
N ARG A 350 6.63 -7.08 8.53
CA ARG A 350 6.48 -5.73 7.98
C ARG A 350 5.05 -5.51 7.53
N GLY A 351 4.50 -4.35 7.85
CA GLY A 351 3.20 -3.96 7.31
C GLY A 351 3.21 -3.98 5.80
N MET A 352 4.19 -3.28 5.18
CA MET A 352 4.36 -3.27 3.73
C MET A 352 5.84 -3.36 3.34
N PHE A 353 6.11 -4.05 2.24
CA PHE A 353 7.43 -4.14 1.62
C PHE A 353 7.32 -3.78 0.12
N LEU A 354 7.80 -2.59 -0.22
CA LEU A 354 7.72 -2.00 -1.56
C LEU A 354 9.14 -2.04 -2.15
N TYR A 355 9.33 -2.77 -3.24
CA TYR A 355 10.66 -3.08 -3.73
C TYR A 355 10.79 -2.92 -5.24
N GLY A 356 11.65 -2.02 -5.66
CA GLY A 356 12.16 -1.93 -7.01
C GLY A 356 13.44 -2.77 -7.16
N GLY A 357 13.74 -3.22 -8.38
CA GLY A 357 14.90 -4.01 -8.69
C GLY A 357 15.85 -3.35 -9.68
N LYS A 358 16.96 -4.00 -9.94
CA LYS A 358 17.88 -3.69 -11.05
C LYS A 358 17.76 -4.74 -12.13
N ALA A 359 18.08 -4.36 -13.37
CA ALA A 359 18.17 -5.32 -14.45
C ALA A 359 19.19 -6.42 -14.11
N THR A 360 18.80 -7.69 -14.32
CA THR A 360 19.66 -8.85 -14.13
C THR A 360 19.59 -9.77 -15.35
N GLY A 361 20.68 -10.48 -15.68
CA GLY A 361 20.71 -11.43 -16.78
C GLY A 361 20.36 -10.78 -18.14
N LYS A 362 19.40 -11.37 -18.83
CA LYS A 362 18.93 -10.93 -20.17
C LYS A 362 17.94 -9.75 -20.13
N MET A 363 17.61 -9.21 -18.99
CA MET A 363 16.69 -8.08 -18.89
C MET A 363 17.23 -6.86 -19.64
N PRO A 364 16.38 -6.07 -20.32
CA PRO A 364 16.79 -4.78 -20.86
C PRO A 364 17.46 -3.92 -19.80
N ALA A 365 18.59 -3.30 -20.14
CA ALA A 365 19.34 -2.47 -19.21
C ALA A 365 18.46 -1.37 -18.59
N GLY A 366 18.62 -1.13 -17.30
CA GLY A 366 17.93 -0.05 -16.60
C GLY A 366 17.60 -0.35 -15.15
N ASN A 367 16.98 0.62 -14.52
CA ASN A 367 16.45 0.52 -13.16
C ASN A 367 14.95 0.20 -13.21
N TYR A 368 14.55 -0.84 -12.50
CA TYR A 368 13.16 -1.27 -12.35
C TYR A 368 12.57 -0.79 -11.02
N ALA A 369 12.73 0.50 -10.77
CA ALA A 369 12.17 1.14 -9.59
C ALA A 369 10.63 1.07 -9.58
N VAL A 370 10.05 1.19 -8.40
CA VAL A 370 8.62 1.43 -8.25
C VAL A 370 8.36 2.91 -8.49
N TYR A 371 7.65 3.25 -9.55
CA TYR A 371 7.33 4.63 -9.93
C TYR A 371 5.87 4.97 -9.62
N ASN A 372 5.63 6.17 -9.08
CA ASN A 372 4.30 6.79 -8.93
C ASN A 372 3.29 5.92 -8.16
N LEU A 373 3.76 5.11 -7.21
CA LEU A 373 2.88 4.36 -6.31
C LEU A 373 2.28 5.29 -5.24
N THR A 374 0.98 5.18 -5.00
CA THR A 374 0.31 5.84 -3.89
C THR A 374 0.02 4.85 -2.77
N VAL A 375 0.47 5.16 -1.55
CA VAL A 375 0.21 4.38 -0.33
C VAL A 375 -0.42 5.32 0.69
N SER A 376 -1.73 5.21 0.92
CA SER A 376 -2.40 6.20 1.78
C SER A 376 -3.53 5.64 2.63
N GLY A 377 -3.79 6.29 3.77
CA GLY A 377 -4.91 5.96 4.64
C GLY A 377 -4.81 4.61 5.35
N ASN A 378 -3.68 3.91 5.26
CA ASN A 378 -3.55 2.59 5.86
C ASN A 378 -3.29 2.68 7.38
N THR A 379 -3.89 1.77 8.14
CA THR A 379 -3.60 1.58 9.57
C THR A 379 -2.77 0.32 9.75
N ILE A 380 -1.56 0.47 10.27
CA ILE A 380 -0.58 -0.61 10.41
C ILE A 380 -0.21 -0.77 11.89
N THR A 381 -0.46 -1.94 12.45
CA THR A 381 0.03 -2.39 13.74
C THR A 381 1.07 -3.50 13.51
N THR A 382 2.24 -3.39 14.10
CA THR A 382 3.34 -4.32 13.78
C THR A 382 4.24 -4.59 14.97
N THR A 383 4.76 -5.81 15.07
CA THR A 383 5.89 -6.15 15.96
C THR A 383 7.26 -5.95 15.29
N GLY A 384 7.28 -5.50 14.04
CA GLY A 384 8.48 -5.23 13.25
C GLY A 384 8.44 -3.87 12.55
N GLY A 385 8.71 -3.82 11.25
CA GLY A 385 8.69 -2.58 10.46
C GLY A 385 7.30 -2.21 9.93
N GLY A 386 7.07 -0.92 9.73
CA GLY A 386 5.83 -0.41 9.12
C GLY A 386 5.86 -0.56 7.59
N ILE A 387 6.32 0.49 6.90
CA ILE A 387 6.46 0.52 5.43
C ILE A 387 7.95 0.59 5.09
N THR A 388 8.44 -0.39 4.35
CA THR A 388 9.81 -0.40 3.83
C THR A 388 9.78 -0.21 2.33
N GLY A 389 10.40 0.84 1.83
CA GLY A 389 10.54 1.15 0.40
C GLY A 389 11.99 1.06 -0.06
N THR A 390 12.24 0.29 -1.11
CA THR A 390 13.54 0.20 -1.80
C THR A 390 13.36 0.59 -3.26
N ASP A 391 14.22 1.46 -3.76
CA ASP A 391 14.16 1.98 -5.13
C ASP A 391 12.76 2.55 -5.51
N LEU A 392 12.16 3.32 -4.61
CA LEU A 392 10.92 4.07 -4.89
C LEU A 392 11.27 5.39 -5.57
N GLN A 393 10.51 5.75 -6.61
CA GLN A 393 10.70 6.98 -7.37
C GLN A 393 9.38 7.73 -7.55
N ASN A 394 9.32 8.97 -7.10
CA ASN A 394 8.14 9.85 -7.20
C ASN A 394 6.86 9.24 -6.59
N CYS A 395 6.99 8.40 -5.58
CA CYS A 395 5.87 7.79 -4.87
C CYS A 395 5.31 8.73 -3.80
N THR A 396 4.04 8.53 -3.45
CA THR A 396 3.38 9.24 -2.35
C THR A 396 3.01 8.27 -1.25
N LEU A 397 3.52 8.50 -0.04
CA LEU A 397 3.15 7.76 1.18
C LEU A 397 2.48 8.75 2.14
N ALA A 398 1.15 8.71 2.22
CA ALA A 398 0.39 9.76 2.89
C ALA A 398 -0.67 9.24 3.87
N ASP A 399 -0.94 10.00 4.92
CA ASP A 399 -2.05 9.75 5.85
C ASP A 399 -2.05 8.33 6.48
N ASN A 400 -0.91 7.61 6.50
CA ASN A 400 -0.81 6.29 7.11
C ASN A 400 -0.58 6.41 8.63
N ARG A 401 -1.21 5.53 9.39
CA ARG A 401 -1.01 5.38 10.83
C ARG A 401 -0.22 4.11 11.11
N ILE A 402 0.96 4.23 11.70
CA ILE A 402 1.87 3.11 11.96
C ILE A 402 2.18 3.06 13.46
N THR A 403 1.84 1.97 14.10
CA THR A 403 2.07 1.75 15.52
C THR A 403 2.86 0.45 15.73
N HIS A 404 3.97 0.55 16.48
CA HIS A 404 4.72 -0.63 16.88
C HIS A 404 4.22 -1.15 18.23
N THR A 405 4.12 -2.45 18.35
CA THR A 405 3.77 -3.15 19.59
C THR A 405 4.93 -4.06 20.03
N GLY A 406 5.38 -3.87 21.28
CA GLY A 406 6.50 -4.63 21.85
C GLY A 406 7.82 -3.87 21.92
N ALA A 407 8.93 -4.60 22.00
CA ALA A 407 10.27 -4.01 22.11
C ALA A 407 10.80 -3.61 20.74
N ALA A 408 10.92 -2.32 20.48
CA ALA A 408 11.43 -1.81 19.20
C ALA A 408 12.94 -2.08 19.05
N LYS A 409 13.32 -2.75 17.97
CA LYS A 409 14.69 -3.04 17.54
C LYS A 409 15.12 -2.07 16.43
N GLU A 410 16.38 -2.03 16.05
CA GLU A 410 16.89 -1.16 14.98
C GLU A 410 16.18 -1.35 13.64
N THR A 411 15.63 -2.52 13.38
CA THR A 411 14.85 -2.84 12.17
C THR A 411 13.41 -2.36 12.23
N THR A 412 12.91 -1.91 13.39
CA THR A 412 11.52 -1.46 13.55
C THR A 412 11.36 0.00 13.16
N VAL A 413 11.36 0.28 11.86
CA VAL A 413 11.21 1.63 11.31
C VAL A 413 9.78 1.82 10.81
N GLY A 414 9.21 3.00 11.09
CA GLY A 414 7.85 3.34 10.63
C GLY A 414 7.77 3.41 9.11
N ILE A 415 8.50 4.36 8.51
CA ILE A 415 8.67 4.45 7.06
C ILE A 415 10.16 4.50 6.76
N LEU A 416 10.66 3.45 6.12
CA LEU A 416 12.06 3.34 5.67
C LEU A 416 12.13 3.51 4.16
N LEU A 417 12.96 4.45 3.72
CA LEU A 417 13.34 4.63 2.32
C LEU A 417 14.82 4.23 2.15
N HIS A 418 15.07 3.29 1.24
CA HIS A 418 16.39 2.80 0.88
C HIS A 418 16.62 2.97 -0.63
N GLY A 419 17.62 3.71 -1.04
CA GLY A 419 17.88 4.00 -2.47
C GLY A 419 16.74 4.71 -3.21
N SER A 420 15.83 5.37 -2.47
CA SER A 420 14.54 5.86 -2.96
C SER A 420 14.56 7.39 -3.09
N SER A 421 14.10 7.95 -4.20
CA SER A 421 14.28 9.39 -4.46
C SER A 421 13.02 10.07 -4.99
N GLY A 422 12.90 11.37 -4.67
CA GLY A 422 11.80 12.22 -5.16
C GLY A 422 10.42 11.88 -4.56
N ASN A 423 10.37 11.13 -3.47
CA ASN A 423 9.11 10.70 -2.87
C ASN A 423 8.55 11.75 -1.91
N LEU A 424 7.21 11.79 -1.81
CA LEU A 424 6.48 12.58 -0.85
C LEU A 424 5.97 11.69 0.29
N ILE A 425 6.44 11.98 1.51
CA ILE A 425 6.01 11.31 2.74
C ILE A 425 5.28 12.35 3.59
N GLU A 426 3.94 12.32 3.59
CA GLU A 426 3.20 13.39 4.25
C GLU A 426 2.07 12.90 5.17
N LYS A 427 1.81 13.67 6.24
CA LYS A 427 0.71 13.46 7.20
C LYS A 427 0.66 12.06 7.83
N ASN A 428 1.74 11.29 7.77
CA ASN A 428 1.79 9.99 8.43
C ASN A 428 1.96 10.14 9.95
N ILE A 429 1.44 9.18 10.70
CA ILE A 429 1.58 9.09 12.14
C ILE A 429 2.37 7.83 12.47
N CYS A 430 3.54 7.98 13.11
CA CYS A 430 4.42 6.90 13.51
C CYS A 430 4.60 6.90 15.03
N THR A 431 4.26 5.81 15.72
CA THR A 431 4.29 5.72 17.19
C THR A 431 5.05 4.51 17.69
N ALA A 432 5.86 4.70 18.73
CA ALA A 432 6.59 3.67 19.47
C ALA A 432 7.62 2.85 18.67
N LEU A 433 8.11 3.36 17.55
CA LEU A 433 9.09 2.73 16.67
C LEU A 433 10.54 3.07 17.05
N HIS A 434 11.52 2.31 16.57
CA HIS A 434 12.93 2.68 16.72
C HIS A 434 13.21 4.02 16.03
N ASN A 435 12.90 4.13 14.73
CA ASN A 435 12.81 5.40 14.03
C ASN A 435 11.40 5.56 13.42
N GLY A 436 10.82 6.73 13.49
CA GLY A 436 9.55 7.01 12.81
C GLY A 436 9.74 7.05 11.29
N LEU A 437 10.65 7.90 10.81
CA LEU A 437 10.97 8.07 9.39
C LEU A 437 12.48 7.92 9.17
N LYS A 438 12.88 7.14 8.19
CA LYS A 438 14.31 6.94 7.86
C LYS A 438 14.56 6.98 6.36
N CYS A 439 15.50 7.82 5.93
CA CYS A 439 16.04 7.86 4.57
C CYS A 439 17.50 7.43 4.61
N MET A 440 17.89 6.43 3.84
CA MET A 440 19.25 5.92 3.82
C MET A 440 19.69 5.44 2.44
N ASP A 441 21.01 5.28 2.28
CA ASP A 441 21.62 4.67 1.10
C ASP A 441 21.16 5.31 -0.22
N ALA A 442 21.55 6.58 -0.42
CA ALA A 442 21.21 7.37 -1.59
C ALA A 442 19.70 7.67 -1.78
N SER A 443 18.94 7.76 -0.70
CA SER A 443 17.54 8.23 -0.75
C SER A 443 17.46 9.75 -0.88
N HIS A 444 17.68 10.24 -2.10
CA HIS A 444 17.85 11.68 -2.38
C HIS A 444 16.53 12.41 -2.63
N SER A 445 16.50 13.71 -2.34
CA SER A 445 15.42 14.63 -2.73
C SER A 445 14.01 14.20 -2.29
N ASN A 446 13.90 13.48 -1.18
CA ASN A 446 12.60 13.13 -0.59
C ASN A 446 12.06 14.31 0.24
N GLU A 447 10.74 14.48 0.24
CA GLU A 447 10.03 15.46 1.07
C GLU A 447 9.27 14.75 2.20
N LEU A 448 9.65 15.01 3.45
CA LEU A 448 9.00 14.52 4.66
C LEU A 448 8.20 15.68 5.26
N ARG A 449 6.89 15.74 5.02
CA ARG A 449 6.07 16.90 5.32
C ARG A 449 4.89 16.59 6.25
N SER A 450 4.68 17.41 7.25
CA SER A 450 3.50 17.38 8.12
C SER A 450 3.26 16.03 8.83
N ASN A 451 4.30 15.19 8.98
CA ASN A 451 4.19 13.92 9.69
C ASN A 451 4.21 14.14 11.22
N THR A 452 3.61 13.20 11.94
CA THR A 452 3.69 13.13 13.40
C THR A 452 4.48 11.89 13.80
N VAL A 453 5.55 12.09 14.60
CA VAL A 453 6.36 10.99 15.15
C VAL A 453 6.39 11.12 16.67
N THR A 454 5.99 10.07 17.36
CA THR A 454 5.96 10.04 18.83
C THR A 454 6.62 8.79 19.38
N ASP A 455 7.22 8.92 20.58
CA ASP A 455 7.75 7.81 21.37
C ASP A 455 8.80 6.96 20.65
N SER A 456 9.64 7.62 19.82
CA SER A 456 10.70 6.89 19.10
C SER A 456 11.80 6.41 20.05
N ARG A 457 12.26 5.18 19.87
CA ARG A 457 13.31 4.56 20.69
C ARG A 457 14.72 4.99 20.28
N SER A 458 14.86 5.63 19.14
CA SER A 458 16.09 6.26 18.67
C SER A 458 15.76 7.67 18.13
N SER A 459 16.41 8.12 17.07
CA SER A 459 16.08 9.39 16.43
C SER A 459 14.76 9.28 15.67
N ALA A 460 13.85 10.23 15.89
CA ALA A 460 12.52 10.18 15.30
C ALA A 460 12.57 10.24 13.76
N VAL A 461 13.37 11.16 13.22
CA VAL A 461 13.71 11.24 11.79
C VAL A 461 15.20 11.00 11.63
N CYS A 462 15.58 10.07 10.77
CA CYS A 462 16.96 9.67 10.53
C CYS A 462 17.30 9.79 9.03
N ILE A 463 18.35 10.55 8.69
CA ILE A 463 18.79 10.81 7.31
C ILE A 463 20.26 10.43 7.20
N VAL A 464 20.57 9.35 6.50
CA VAL A 464 21.92 8.82 6.34
C VAL A 464 22.24 8.66 4.86
N ASP A 465 23.43 9.11 4.45
CA ASP A 465 23.91 9.03 3.05
C ASP A 465 22.90 9.52 1.99
N SER A 466 22.07 10.50 2.36
CA SER A 466 20.92 10.95 1.55
C SER A 466 20.91 12.48 1.40
N ASN A 467 21.00 12.96 0.15
CA ASN A 467 21.15 14.38 -0.14
C ASN A 467 19.84 15.06 -0.54
N GLY A 468 19.72 16.36 -0.25
CA GLY A 468 18.59 17.17 -0.70
C GLY A 468 17.25 16.84 -0.02
N VAL A 469 17.25 16.09 1.08
CA VAL A 469 16.04 15.74 1.80
C VAL A 469 15.42 16.98 2.46
N GLU A 470 14.13 17.17 2.30
CA GLU A 470 13.36 18.22 2.96
C GLU A 470 12.52 17.66 4.10
N VAL A 471 12.67 18.22 5.31
CA VAL A 471 11.88 17.84 6.49
C VAL A 471 11.11 19.07 6.94
N THR A 472 9.81 19.10 6.66
CA THR A 472 9.05 20.34 6.81
C THR A 472 7.72 20.13 7.56
N GLU A 473 7.43 21.03 8.50
CA GLU A 473 6.14 21.07 9.20
C GLU A 473 5.82 19.83 10.04
N ASN A 474 6.81 18.97 10.33
CA ASN A 474 6.57 17.77 11.12
C ASN A 474 6.43 18.09 12.61
N THR A 475 5.65 17.26 13.30
CA THR A 475 5.50 17.27 14.75
C THR A 475 6.22 16.04 15.32
N ILE A 476 7.25 16.27 16.13
CA ILE A 476 8.10 15.23 16.70
C ILE A 476 8.08 15.38 18.21
N ARG A 477 7.70 14.33 18.93
CA ARG A 477 7.56 14.37 20.39
C ARG A 477 8.12 13.10 21.03
N THR A 478 8.65 13.23 22.24
CA THR A 478 9.04 12.09 23.10
C THR A 478 9.89 11.04 22.38
N GLY A 479 11.13 11.38 22.08
CA GLY A 479 12.10 10.42 21.50
C GLY A 479 13.28 10.17 22.40
N ALA A 480 13.83 8.95 22.40
CA ALA A 480 14.93 8.57 23.27
C ALA A 480 16.26 9.27 22.90
N THR A 481 16.48 9.62 21.63
CA THR A 481 17.69 10.33 21.22
C THR A 481 17.39 11.66 20.54
N ASN A 482 17.54 11.79 19.23
CA ASN A 482 17.36 13.07 18.54
C ASN A 482 16.00 13.19 17.86
N GLY A 483 15.49 14.39 17.73
CA GLY A 483 14.31 14.64 16.90
C GLY A 483 14.63 14.37 15.43
N ILE A 484 15.61 15.08 14.87
CA ILE A 484 16.12 14.86 13.52
C ILE A 484 17.62 14.59 13.60
N PHE A 485 18.06 13.45 13.10
CA PHE A 485 19.48 13.07 13.00
C PHE A 485 19.91 13.00 11.52
N MET A 486 21.07 13.60 11.23
CA MET A 486 21.66 13.55 9.89
C MET A 486 23.10 13.07 9.96
N GLN A 487 23.47 12.17 9.04
CA GLN A 487 24.84 11.66 8.91
C GLN A 487 25.19 11.53 7.43
N ARG A 488 26.39 12.00 7.03
CA ARG A 488 26.91 11.98 5.65
C ARG A 488 25.92 12.48 4.57
N SER A 489 25.05 13.39 4.94
CA SER A 489 23.95 13.87 4.10
C SER A 489 24.06 15.35 3.86
N LYS A 490 23.90 15.81 2.60
CA LYS A 490 24.16 17.17 2.18
C LYS A 490 22.91 17.88 1.66
N LYS A 491 22.90 19.21 1.75
CA LYS A 491 21.87 20.10 1.17
C LYS A 491 20.45 19.84 1.73
N ALA A 492 20.31 19.35 2.96
CA ALA A 492 19.01 19.17 3.58
C ALA A 492 18.37 20.50 3.97
N ARG A 493 17.05 20.53 3.98
CA ARG A 493 16.23 21.67 4.43
C ARG A 493 15.27 21.24 5.54
N LEU A 494 15.50 21.74 6.75
CA LEU A 494 14.76 21.39 7.96
C LEU A 494 13.94 22.60 8.43
N LEU A 495 12.66 22.67 8.05
CA LEU A 495 11.88 23.91 8.15
C LEU A 495 10.58 23.73 8.91
N ARG A 496 10.24 24.68 9.77
CA ARG A 496 8.93 24.78 10.45
C ARG A 496 8.54 23.54 11.25
N ASN A 497 9.49 22.70 11.64
CA ASN A 497 9.19 21.53 12.47
C ASN A 497 8.95 21.94 13.93
N THR A 498 8.09 21.20 14.62
CA THR A 498 7.90 21.28 16.06
C THR A 498 8.53 20.04 16.69
N ILE A 499 9.58 20.22 17.51
CA ILE A 499 10.33 19.12 18.13
C ILE A 499 10.33 19.34 19.64
N GLN A 500 9.88 18.33 20.39
CA GLN A 500 9.70 18.46 21.84
C GLN A 500 10.16 17.22 22.60
N ALA A 501 10.78 17.42 23.78
CA ALA A 501 11.08 16.39 24.75
C ALA A 501 11.95 15.23 24.20
N MET A 502 13.02 15.57 23.49
CA MET A 502 14.00 14.58 23.01
C MET A 502 15.00 14.23 24.10
N GLY A 503 15.38 12.95 24.19
CA GLY A 503 16.37 12.46 25.14
C GLY A 503 17.79 13.00 24.89
N HIS A 504 18.10 13.40 23.66
CA HIS A 504 19.34 14.10 23.32
C HIS A 504 19.05 15.47 22.71
N ASN A 505 19.22 15.63 21.41
CA ASN A 505 19.11 16.93 20.74
C ASN A 505 17.81 17.04 19.92
N GLY A 506 17.32 18.24 19.71
CA GLY A 506 16.24 18.47 18.78
C GLY A 506 16.68 18.13 17.35
N ILE A 507 17.73 18.76 16.86
CA ILE A 507 18.37 18.47 15.56
C ILE A 507 19.84 18.16 15.80
N CYS A 508 20.38 17.11 15.16
CA CYS A 508 21.79 16.74 15.24
C CYS A 508 22.36 16.46 13.86
N LEU A 509 23.43 17.18 13.48
CA LEU A 509 24.23 16.92 12.29
C LEU A 509 25.53 16.24 12.67
N ALA A 510 25.87 15.16 11.98
CA ALA A 510 27.09 14.39 12.14
C ALA A 510 27.79 14.16 10.79
N GLU A 511 29.08 13.85 10.82
CA GLU A 511 29.90 13.37 9.70
C GLU A 511 29.63 14.05 8.33
N LYS A 512 30.29 15.14 8.05
CA LYS A 512 30.25 15.83 6.74
C LYS A 512 28.84 16.25 6.25
N SER A 513 27.84 16.25 7.14
CA SER A 513 26.48 16.66 6.80
C SER A 513 26.36 18.16 6.62
N THR A 514 25.48 18.58 5.71
CA THR A 514 25.16 20.00 5.51
C THR A 514 23.66 20.23 5.48
N ALA A 515 23.16 21.19 6.24
CA ALA A 515 21.75 21.53 6.29
C ALA A 515 21.50 23.03 6.44
N ALA A 516 20.31 23.43 6.05
CA ALA A 516 19.74 24.72 6.40
C ALA A 516 18.49 24.52 7.27
N THR A 517 18.44 25.14 8.44
CA THR A 517 17.28 25.11 9.32
C THR A 517 16.56 26.45 9.32
N GLY A 518 15.25 26.43 9.55
CA GLY A 518 14.50 27.68 9.58
C GLY A 518 13.12 27.56 10.22
N SER A 519 12.81 28.50 11.11
CA SER A 519 11.50 28.62 11.77
C SER A 519 11.04 27.36 12.54
N ASN A 520 11.97 26.50 12.93
CA ASN A 520 11.65 25.36 13.79
C ASN A 520 11.34 25.81 15.22
N ARG A 521 10.50 25.06 15.91
CA ARG A 521 10.23 25.22 17.34
C ARG A 521 10.77 23.98 18.06
N ILE A 522 11.83 24.17 18.85
CA ILE A 522 12.52 23.06 19.52
C ILE A 522 12.58 23.32 21.02
N SER A 523 12.01 22.45 21.81
CA SER A 523 11.93 22.66 23.24
C SER A 523 12.02 21.39 24.09
N GLY A 524 12.54 21.54 25.31
CA GLY A 524 12.56 20.47 26.30
C GLY A 524 13.49 19.30 25.98
N CYS A 525 14.46 19.49 25.10
CA CYS A 525 15.47 18.46 24.81
C CYS A 525 16.48 18.34 25.96
N ARG A 526 16.88 17.12 26.34
CA ARG A 526 17.84 16.88 27.45
C ARG A 526 19.26 17.35 27.14
N ARG A 527 19.60 17.62 25.87
CA ARG A 527 20.89 18.22 25.49
C ARG A 527 20.65 19.56 24.82
N TYR A 528 20.86 19.66 23.53
CA TYR A 528 20.80 20.93 22.80
C TYR A 528 19.56 21.00 21.91
N GLY A 529 19.07 22.20 21.67
CA GLY A 529 18.08 22.39 20.62
C GLY A 529 18.62 21.95 19.27
N ILE A 530 19.81 22.47 18.88
CA ILE A 530 20.51 22.07 17.65
C ILE A 530 21.95 21.74 17.98
N SER A 531 22.46 20.63 17.48
CA SER A 531 23.87 20.20 17.59
C SER A 531 24.47 19.97 16.21
N SER A 532 25.67 20.50 15.99
CA SER A 532 26.43 20.37 14.74
C SER A 532 27.82 19.91 15.07
N GLN A 533 28.19 18.68 14.71
CA GLN A 533 29.47 18.06 15.02
C GLN A 533 30.61 18.60 14.11
N PRO A 534 31.89 18.33 14.44
CA PRO A 534 33.02 18.68 13.58
C PRO A 534 32.85 18.18 12.15
N GLY A 535 33.26 18.98 11.18
CA GLY A 535 33.16 18.64 9.75
C GLY A 535 31.75 18.79 9.13
N THR A 536 30.77 19.28 9.90
CA THR A 536 29.44 19.61 9.37
C THR A 536 29.33 21.10 9.02
N ALA A 537 28.33 21.47 8.20
CA ALA A 537 27.99 22.86 7.93
C ALA A 537 26.51 23.11 8.10
N LEU A 538 26.15 24.05 8.96
CA LEU A 538 24.77 24.38 9.31
C LEU A 538 24.53 25.90 9.16
N THR A 539 23.44 26.23 8.47
CA THR A 539 22.91 27.60 8.48
C THR A 539 21.55 27.57 9.19
N THR A 540 21.39 28.41 10.21
CA THR A 540 20.13 28.50 10.97
C THR A 540 19.53 29.90 10.80
N VAL A 541 18.21 29.97 10.59
CA VAL A 541 17.50 31.25 10.44
C VAL A 541 16.11 31.17 11.08
N GLY A 542 15.87 31.95 12.16
CA GLY A 542 14.56 32.09 12.77
C GLY A 542 14.06 30.87 13.54
N ASP A 543 14.95 29.98 13.95
CA ASP A 543 14.60 28.86 14.83
C ASP A 543 14.33 29.37 16.25
N ARG A 544 13.29 28.87 16.89
CA ARG A 544 12.94 29.15 18.28
C ARG A 544 13.32 27.97 19.16
N LEU A 545 14.33 28.16 19.98
CA LEU A 545 14.90 27.13 20.87
C LEU A 545 14.62 27.53 22.33
N THR A 546 13.91 26.73 23.10
CA THR A 546 13.51 27.06 24.48
C THR A 546 13.57 25.86 25.40
N GLY A 547 14.06 26.07 26.65
CA GLY A 547 14.03 25.04 27.68
C GLY A 547 14.84 23.78 27.36
N ASN A 548 15.86 23.86 26.50
CA ASN A 548 16.77 22.76 26.23
C ASN A 548 17.88 22.76 27.30
N THR A 549 18.15 21.62 27.94
CA THR A 549 18.94 21.57 29.21
C THR A 549 20.37 22.07 29.06
N LYS A 550 21.07 21.72 27.97
CA LYS A 550 22.46 22.17 27.73
C LYS A 550 22.59 23.43 26.89
N GLY A 551 21.47 24.04 26.46
CA GLY A 551 21.42 25.31 25.75
C GLY A 551 20.82 25.27 24.36
N GLN A 552 20.87 26.40 23.66
CA GLN A 552 20.21 26.57 22.37
C GLN A 552 20.92 25.78 21.26
N GLY A 553 22.24 25.80 21.21
CA GLY A 553 23.00 25.06 20.21
C GLY A 553 24.49 24.98 20.49
N ILE A 554 25.13 23.98 19.95
CA ILE A 554 26.59 23.85 19.87
C ILE A 554 27.02 23.62 18.43
N ALA A 555 28.03 24.36 18.00
CA ALA A 555 28.81 24.08 16.81
C ALA A 555 30.22 23.66 17.22
N GLN A 556 30.46 22.37 17.32
CA GLN A 556 31.83 21.86 17.46
C GLN A 556 32.46 21.76 16.06
N GLY A 557 33.30 22.76 15.71
CA GLY A 557 34.08 22.72 14.47
C GLY A 557 33.37 23.12 13.18
N SER A 558 32.14 23.61 13.21
CA SER A 558 31.48 24.19 12.05
C SER A 558 31.90 25.64 11.87
N LYS A 559 32.60 25.95 10.77
CA LYS A 559 33.01 27.32 10.42
C LYS A 559 31.85 28.27 10.09
N ASN A 560 30.63 27.79 9.89
CA ASN A 560 29.51 28.53 9.29
C ASN A 560 28.19 28.51 10.07
N MET A 561 28.21 28.19 11.35
CA MET A 561 26.96 28.24 12.15
C MET A 561 26.62 29.70 12.49
N LYS A 562 25.59 30.23 11.86
CA LYS A 562 25.02 31.54 12.18
C LYS A 562 23.63 31.39 12.74
N PHE A 563 23.47 31.61 14.04
CA PHE A 563 22.13 31.78 14.64
C PHE A 563 21.63 33.18 14.29
N SER A 564 20.71 33.31 13.37
CA SER A 564 19.96 34.55 13.16
C SER A 564 18.53 34.38 13.55
N THR A 565 18.16 34.92 14.69
CA THR A 565 16.73 35.04 15.08
C THR A 565 16.14 36.23 14.34
N ILE A 566 15.10 36.04 13.55
CA ILE A 566 14.27 37.14 13.07
C ILE A 566 13.34 37.54 14.20
N GLY A 567 13.61 38.66 14.83
CA GLY A 567 12.81 39.22 15.90
C GLY A 567 11.38 39.56 15.45
N SER A 568 10.50 39.77 16.41
CA SER A 568 9.17 40.27 16.14
C SER A 568 9.18 41.78 15.93
N THR A 569 8.26 42.30 15.14
CA THR A 569 8.03 43.74 15.00
C THR A 569 6.56 44.08 15.28
N ARG A 570 6.31 45.30 15.59
CA ARG A 570 4.93 45.82 15.75
C ARG A 570 4.53 46.50 14.45
N LEU A 571 3.39 46.11 13.90
CA LEU A 571 2.77 46.79 12.76
C LEU A 571 1.82 47.87 13.27
N VAL A 572 2.03 49.09 12.89
CA VAL A 572 1.19 50.24 13.19
C VAL A 572 0.51 50.70 11.91
N GLY A 573 -0.80 50.87 11.94
CA GLY A 573 -1.57 51.34 10.79
C GLY A 573 -2.48 52.50 11.17
N GLY A 574 -2.58 53.49 10.32
CA GLY A 574 -3.42 54.64 10.51
C GLY A 574 -3.96 55.23 9.20
N ARG A 575 -5.09 55.92 9.26
CA ARG A 575 -5.67 56.62 8.12
C ARG A 575 -4.94 57.93 7.89
N ILE A 576 -4.58 58.22 6.66
CA ILE A 576 -3.99 59.52 6.28
C ILE A 576 -5.10 60.57 6.20
N ARG A 577 -4.96 61.64 6.97
CA ARG A 577 -6.00 62.68 7.13
C ARG A 577 -5.85 63.86 6.16
N ARG A 578 -4.66 64.12 5.64
CA ARG A 578 -4.35 65.29 4.80
C ARG A 578 -3.42 64.93 3.63
N GLY A 579 -3.35 65.75 2.61
CA GLY A 579 -2.42 65.62 1.47
C GLY A 579 -2.85 64.63 0.40
N LYS A 580 -1.96 64.35 -0.56
CA LYS A 580 -2.14 63.51 -1.75
C LYS A 580 -2.76 62.12 -1.46
N TYR A 581 -2.51 61.56 -0.31
CA TYR A 581 -2.98 60.25 0.07
C TYR A 581 -4.11 60.29 1.11
N LYS A 582 -4.86 61.40 1.20
CA LYS A 582 -6.01 61.49 2.11
C LYS A 582 -6.96 60.33 1.91
N GLY A 583 -7.36 59.69 3.02
CA GLY A 583 -8.27 58.54 3.01
C GLY A 583 -7.60 57.19 2.81
N LYS A 584 -6.35 57.11 2.47
CA LYS A 584 -5.54 55.88 2.34
C LYS A 584 -4.99 55.44 3.70
N ILE A 585 -4.42 54.25 3.77
CA ILE A 585 -3.85 53.70 5.00
C ILE A 585 -2.35 53.74 4.95
N ALA A 586 -1.73 54.42 5.88
CA ALA A 586 -0.30 54.34 6.13
C ALA A 586 0.01 53.21 7.11
N LEU A 587 0.96 52.38 6.76
CA LEU A 587 1.45 51.28 7.58
C LEU A 587 2.94 51.49 7.82
N GLN A 588 3.38 51.27 9.04
CA GLN A 588 4.78 51.36 9.41
C GLN A 588 5.17 50.31 10.45
N TRP A 589 6.43 49.94 10.47
CA TRP A 589 6.98 49.01 11.44
C TRP A 589 8.45 49.31 11.70
N LYS A 590 8.99 48.80 12.80
CA LYS A 590 10.43 48.86 13.06
C LYS A 590 11.17 47.84 12.23
N ALA A 591 12.37 48.16 11.80
CA ALA A 591 13.25 47.23 11.13
C ALA A 591 13.49 45.98 12.02
N VAL A 592 13.42 44.82 11.42
CA VAL A 592 13.69 43.54 12.09
C VAL A 592 15.13 43.13 11.76
N PRO A 593 16.00 42.99 12.76
CA PRO A 593 17.38 42.53 12.51
C PRO A 593 17.40 41.21 11.74
N GLY A 594 18.22 41.14 10.70
CA GLY A 594 18.33 39.96 9.83
C GLY A 594 17.27 39.84 8.74
N ALA A 595 16.21 40.66 8.75
CA ALA A 595 15.21 40.66 7.67
C ALA A 595 15.80 41.25 6.37
N LYS A 596 15.59 40.57 5.26
CA LYS A 596 15.94 41.06 3.91
C LYS A 596 14.75 41.68 3.20
N GLN A 597 13.54 41.30 3.56
CA GLN A 597 12.29 41.83 3.02
C GLN A 597 11.11 41.67 3.98
N TYR A 598 10.04 42.38 3.70
CA TYR A 598 8.77 42.32 4.43
C TYR A 598 7.64 41.98 3.48
N VAL A 599 6.79 41.04 3.87
CA VAL A 599 5.57 40.67 3.12
C VAL A 599 4.35 41.12 3.89
N LEU A 600 3.54 41.94 3.26
CA LEU A 600 2.31 42.48 3.82
C LEU A 600 1.12 41.82 3.16
N TYR A 601 0.18 41.37 3.98
CA TYR A 601 -1.09 40.80 3.55
C TYR A 601 -2.23 41.65 4.08
N ARG A 602 -3.34 41.70 3.32
CA ARG A 602 -4.57 42.38 3.70
C ARG A 602 -5.79 41.47 3.57
N ARG A 603 -6.75 41.67 4.45
CA ARG A 603 -8.07 41.11 4.40
C ARG A 603 -9.08 42.24 4.66
N ASP A 604 -10.08 42.40 3.79
CA ASP A 604 -11.11 43.42 3.87
C ASP A 604 -12.42 42.84 4.43
N GLY A 605 -12.94 43.37 5.52
CA GLY A 605 -14.26 43.07 6.08
C GLY A 605 -14.32 41.82 6.95
N SER A 606 -14.87 40.73 6.45
CA SER A 606 -15.18 39.51 7.19
C SER A 606 -13.98 38.92 7.97
N THR A 607 -14.24 38.46 9.21
CA THR A 607 -13.25 37.75 10.05
C THR A 607 -12.86 36.39 9.50
N ARG A 608 -13.68 35.79 8.64
CA ARG A 608 -13.45 34.49 7.98
C ARG A 608 -12.79 34.59 6.60
N GLY A 609 -12.58 35.83 6.04
CA GLY A 609 -11.97 36.02 4.73
C GLY A 609 -10.49 35.66 4.67
N LYS A 610 -10.02 35.24 3.48
CA LYS A 610 -8.61 34.93 3.25
C LYS A 610 -7.75 36.20 3.17
N TYR A 611 -6.55 36.18 3.75
CA TYR A 611 -5.55 37.22 3.58
C TYR A 611 -4.92 37.13 2.19
N ARG A 612 -4.86 38.25 1.46
CA ARG A 612 -4.19 38.35 0.16
C ARG A 612 -2.90 39.16 0.30
N ARG A 613 -1.85 38.75 -0.39
CA ARG A 613 -0.59 39.50 -0.41
C ARG A 613 -0.80 40.84 -1.09
N VAL A 614 -0.37 41.92 -0.43
CA VAL A 614 -0.47 43.31 -0.94
C VAL A 614 0.83 43.73 -1.55
N VAL A 615 1.95 43.51 -0.85
CA VAL A 615 3.28 43.94 -1.28
C VAL A 615 4.36 43.08 -0.62
N THR A 616 5.48 42.93 -1.32
CA THR A 616 6.78 42.51 -0.78
C THR A 616 7.76 43.66 -0.99
N ARG A 617 8.49 44.08 0.07
CA ARG A 617 9.40 45.21 0.02
C ARG A 617 10.50 45.12 1.07
N THR A 618 11.55 45.90 0.88
CA THR A 618 12.68 45.99 1.83
C THR A 618 12.49 47.09 2.87
N GLY A 619 11.74 48.16 2.56
CA GLY A 619 11.51 49.27 3.46
C GLY A 619 10.44 48.97 4.54
N THR A 620 10.40 49.80 5.57
CA THR A 620 9.57 49.64 6.78
C THR A 620 8.30 50.48 6.79
N ARG A 621 7.89 51.02 5.66
CA ARG A 621 6.67 51.83 5.48
C ARG A 621 5.94 51.41 4.22
N TYR A 622 4.62 51.45 4.21
CA TYR A 622 3.79 51.23 3.06
C TYR A 622 2.51 52.05 3.11
N ILE A 623 2.08 52.60 1.99
CA ILE A 623 0.79 53.26 1.84
C ILE A 623 -0.10 52.34 1.01
N ASP A 624 -1.14 51.82 1.64
CA ASP A 624 -2.16 51.09 0.94
C ASP A 624 -3.17 52.03 0.30
N THR A 625 -3.14 52.09 -1.02
CA THR A 625 -3.98 53.00 -1.81
C THR A 625 -5.33 52.40 -2.23
N ALA A 626 -5.50 51.09 -2.04
CA ALA A 626 -6.69 50.37 -2.51
C ALA A 626 -7.50 49.64 -1.40
N PRO A 627 -7.62 50.13 -0.17
CA PRO A 627 -8.47 49.51 0.83
C PRO A 627 -9.95 49.74 0.48
N LYS A 628 -10.83 48.78 0.76
CA LYS A 628 -12.26 48.88 0.50
C LYS A 628 -12.91 49.87 1.46
N ARG A 629 -13.62 50.86 0.91
CA ARG A 629 -14.40 51.87 1.71
C ARG A 629 -15.48 51.18 2.54
N GLY A 630 -15.79 51.72 3.69
CA GLY A 630 -16.84 51.22 4.61
C GLY A 630 -16.45 49.92 5.36
N LYS A 631 -15.28 49.33 5.12
CA LYS A 631 -14.85 48.07 5.74
C LYS A 631 -13.59 48.24 6.60
N THR A 632 -13.41 47.32 7.55
CA THR A 632 -12.15 47.22 8.30
C THR A 632 -11.13 46.45 7.47
N ALA A 633 -9.99 47.07 7.20
CA ALA A 633 -8.85 46.41 6.58
C ALA A 633 -7.96 45.82 7.69
N ALA A 634 -7.84 44.51 7.75
CA ALA A 634 -6.95 43.81 8.65
C ALA A 634 -5.66 43.45 7.91
N TYR A 635 -4.53 43.77 8.54
CA TYR A 635 -3.19 43.53 7.96
C TYR A 635 -2.41 42.52 8.76
N ARG A 636 -1.61 41.74 8.05
CA ARG A 636 -0.57 40.87 8.60
C ARG A 636 0.75 41.21 7.94
N LEU A 637 1.78 41.40 8.74
CA LEU A 637 3.14 41.64 8.29
C LEU A 637 4.03 40.49 8.73
N VAL A 638 4.86 40.03 7.83
CA VAL A 638 5.88 39.01 8.09
C VAL A 638 7.22 39.54 7.55
N ALA A 639 8.22 39.63 8.42
CA ALA A 639 9.59 39.85 8.00
C ALA A 639 10.18 38.53 7.48
N GLN A 640 10.93 38.59 6.41
CA GLN A 640 11.55 37.42 5.78
C GLN A 640 13.03 37.64 5.49
N THR A 641 13.78 36.57 5.60
CA THR A 641 15.14 36.48 5.02
C THR A 641 15.27 35.16 4.27
N LYS A 642 16.10 35.13 3.26
CA LYS A 642 16.46 33.92 2.52
C LYS A 642 17.95 33.71 2.61
N THR A 643 18.38 32.60 3.13
CA THR A 643 19.79 32.22 3.26
C THR A 643 19.93 30.75 2.87
N ASN A 644 20.83 30.46 1.94
CA ASN A 644 21.05 29.08 1.43
C ASN A 644 19.78 28.37 0.99
N GLY A 645 18.87 29.06 0.31
CA GLY A 645 17.60 28.51 -0.16
C GLY A 645 16.50 28.46 0.91
N VAL A 646 16.81 28.72 2.18
CA VAL A 646 15.83 28.72 3.28
C VAL A 646 15.20 30.10 3.42
N THR A 647 13.88 30.17 3.48
CA THR A 647 13.13 31.38 3.82
C THR A 647 12.68 31.30 5.27
N ALA A 648 13.27 32.12 6.14
CA ALA A 648 12.80 32.29 7.49
C ALA A 648 11.80 33.45 7.58
N GLN A 649 10.81 33.32 8.46
CA GLN A 649 9.78 34.33 8.69
C GLN A 649 9.71 34.70 10.16
N SER A 650 9.48 36.00 10.43
CA SER A 650 9.17 36.47 11.77
C SER A 650 7.80 36.01 12.24
N PRO A 651 7.51 36.09 13.56
CA PRO A 651 6.15 36.08 14.04
C PRO A 651 5.28 37.12 13.31
N VAL A 652 4.01 36.80 13.12
CA VAL A 652 3.07 37.67 12.38
C VAL A 652 2.72 38.91 13.22
N ALA A 653 3.10 40.10 12.77
CA ALA A 653 2.59 41.36 13.31
C ALA A 653 1.22 41.70 12.67
N ARG A 654 0.30 42.23 13.47
CA ARG A 654 -1.08 42.50 13.03
C ARG A 654 -1.46 43.97 13.29
N ALA A 655 -2.24 44.51 12.37
CA ALA A 655 -2.92 45.79 12.56
C ALA A 655 -4.31 45.75 11.90
N ALA A 656 -5.25 46.49 12.41
CA ALA A 656 -6.55 46.67 11.78
C ALA A 656 -6.89 48.18 11.75
N VAL A 657 -7.37 48.63 10.59
CA VAL A 657 -7.73 50.04 10.38
C VAL A 657 -9.13 50.09 9.77
N ARG A 658 -10.06 50.77 10.44
CA ARG A 658 -11.42 50.99 9.91
C ARG A 658 -11.40 52.13 8.91
N ILE A 659 -11.96 51.92 7.76
CA ILE A 659 -12.09 52.95 6.72
C ILE A 659 -13.51 53.44 6.76
N LYS A 660 -13.68 54.75 7.05
CA LYS A 660 -15.00 55.37 6.96
C LYS A 660 -15.46 55.33 5.49
N GLY A 661 -16.73 55.11 5.28
CA GLY A 661 -17.38 55.16 3.97
C GLY A 661 -17.21 56.50 3.29
#